data_72fa008388795acadbadf124b86e91ab
#
_entry.id   72fa008388795acadbadf124b86e91ab
#
_cell.length_a   1.000
_cell.length_b   1.000
_cell.length_c   1.000
_cell.angle_alpha   90.00
_cell.angle_beta   90.00
_cell.angle_gamma   90.00
#
_symmetry.space_group_name_H-M   'P 1'
#
loop_
_entity.id
_entity.type
_entity.pdbx_description
1 polymer ?
#
loop_
_entity_poly.entity_id
_entity_poly.type
_entity_poly.pdbx_seq_one_letter_code
_entity_poly.pdbx_strand_id
1 'polypeptide(L)'
;MRRRGPILALLAIAVTTAAFSPRPIEAQAEYTVSGVIADADGAGLNGAMVVALAKPDSVLTRFTTSHGDGVFALGDLGPGEYILQVTLLGYGTVRQDLSLAGEDVNVGTINLEVMAVEVDPLVVTLDHVPFLNRRDTLGYNALAFRTRPNATVEDLLRQLPGIEVETDGSITAQGEEVENVLVDGKEFFGGDPTMATQNLPAEAVEKVEVYDKESDMAEFTGIADGEEERTINLELKEEARSGYFGRTSGGLGADVDNASAAPGFGESVAARRLSGGESGTVAGGIPYAGAVSINRFSPTTQLALLGSANNVNQAGFGWGDAMSFGGRDFGRGGGGDDGLTETRMLAFNVNHDFGGTDDHWIRTSYRISTLDNFQNETRRQEQLLGTSASSLVDRATRTDTENSSHRVNLNSQFTLAEGHELRLRGNLNTRASLLDRVDFQDTRSGTGQFLTAAATNYDVDSDDVGGDARLTWRKRLDDSGRSLFAEARVNLSDSDRLTNLASSIEGNEENPRARAGDVLQEQTNLGQTLTHSVRLSMTQPMPWESMLEVSGERSATAEDENQSVFDIGPDGRTLNPLLTSGFERTYSYLRGGFRFNRTSEAGRLVLGLRLQGSNLEGTILDRSEEISNGYTHVLPNAEYRMQLDEMRTLQFRYSTSTREPRMTDLQPFVDNRDPLRIRMGNPDLQPEYTHRLRTEYRFFDMFSFVNLFTWANVSVTTNDIAQSRTVTQRGLQTISPVNLGNAWSANGGTSFGRPLRWMGGQVDLNYDLRYSSSNEFVNQVENRSRSLSHTFGIELENRAKEDYDVRGGAKLTLSDVSYSLNEELNEDYVNSTLYGSADFYLGAWTLGTEFQWRLYDQDLFGPGRNVALWEASLQRRILNDQAEIRLVAFDLLGQNQGVTYTNSPGFIQERRVESLTQYVMLNFTWYLGNRSMASGGGRGRGGDRFRR
;
A
#
# COMPACT_ATOMS: atom_id res chain seq x y z
N MET A 1 38.28 14.66 -8.40
CA MET A 1 39.47 13.82 -8.67
C MET A 1 39.42 12.55 -7.85
N ARG A 2 39.59 11.39 -8.48
CA ARG A 2 39.67 10.02 -7.96
C ARG A 2 38.33 9.36 -7.52
N ARG A 3 37.62 8.82 -8.53
CA ARG A 3 36.65 7.77 -8.43
C ARG A 3 37.28 6.47 -7.87
N ARG A 4 36.99 6.08 -6.63
CA ARG A 4 37.38 4.79 -6.03
C ARG A 4 36.34 4.19 -5.06
N GLY A 5 35.09 4.64 -5.07
CA GLY A 5 34.05 4.15 -4.16
C GLY A 5 33.27 2.88 -4.55
N PRO A 6 32.86 2.65 -5.82
CA PRO A 6 31.93 1.56 -6.15
C PRO A 6 32.53 0.15 -6.17
N ILE A 7 33.86 0.01 -6.21
CA ILE A 7 34.52 -1.31 -6.30
C ILE A 7 34.54 -2.06 -4.97
N LEU A 8 34.51 -1.36 -3.84
CA LEU A 8 34.53 -1.98 -2.51
C LEU A 8 33.17 -2.57 -2.10
N ALA A 9 32.06 -1.99 -2.55
CA ALA A 9 30.72 -2.53 -2.28
C ALA A 9 30.45 -3.81 -3.11
N LEU A 10 30.94 -3.86 -4.32
CA LEU A 10 30.89 -5.07 -5.15
C LEU A 10 31.84 -6.19 -4.64
N LEU A 11 32.94 -5.82 -3.98
CA LEU A 11 33.83 -6.80 -3.37
C LEU A 11 33.25 -7.37 -2.06
N ALA A 12 32.46 -6.61 -1.30
CA ALA A 12 31.78 -7.11 -0.11
C ALA A 12 30.70 -8.15 -0.44
N ILE A 13 29.98 -7.97 -1.55
CA ILE A 13 29.01 -8.96 -2.06
C ILE A 13 29.75 -10.20 -2.59
N ALA A 14 30.91 -10.05 -3.22
CA ALA A 14 31.71 -11.17 -3.71
C ALA A 14 32.42 -11.96 -2.56
N VAL A 15 32.72 -11.35 -1.44
CA VAL A 15 33.37 -12.01 -0.30
C VAL A 15 32.37 -12.80 0.55
N THR A 16 31.12 -12.37 0.64
CA THR A 16 30.06 -13.15 1.31
C THR A 16 29.62 -14.36 0.50
N THR A 17 29.69 -14.32 -0.83
CA THR A 17 29.45 -15.48 -1.68
C THR A 17 30.61 -16.49 -1.73
N ALA A 18 31.84 -16.09 -1.38
CA ALA A 18 33.01 -16.99 -1.37
C ALA A 18 33.14 -17.80 -0.06
N ALA A 19 32.43 -17.48 1.01
CA ALA A 19 32.47 -18.23 2.27
C ALA A 19 31.55 -19.47 2.28
N PHE A 20 30.65 -19.60 1.32
CA PHE A 20 29.91 -20.83 1.04
C PHE A 20 30.45 -21.50 -0.23
N SER A 21 31.58 -22.15 -0.12
CA SER A 21 32.00 -23.09 -1.14
C SER A 21 31.06 -24.30 -1.13
N PRO A 22 30.17 -24.49 -2.12
CA PRO A 22 29.38 -25.70 -2.16
C PRO A 22 30.31 -26.89 -2.34
N ARG A 23 30.19 -27.90 -1.49
CA ARG A 23 30.67 -29.22 -1.85
C ARG A 23 30.07 -29.57 -3.22
N PRO A 24 30.79 -30.21 -4.14
CA PRO A 24 30.20 -30.66 -5.39
C PRO A 24 29.02 -31.57 -5.03
N ILE A 25 27.81 -31.09 -5.22
CA ILE A 25 26.61 -31.92 -5.24
C ILE A 25 26.76 -32.68 -6.57
N GLU A 26 26.85 -33.97 -6.49
CA GLU A 26 26.69 -34.84 -7.64
C GLU A 26 25.38 -34.39 -8.31
N ALA A 27 25.43 -34.01 -9.58
CA ALA A 27 24.28 -33.72 -10.39
C ALA A 27 23.36 -34.94 -10.27
N GLN A 28 22.23 -34.83 -9.58
CA GLN A 28 21.23 -35.89 -9.61
C GLN A 28 20.78 -36.00 -11.05
N ALA A 29 20.88 -37.25 -11.57
CA ALA A 29 20.43 -37.51 -12.92
C ALA A 29 18.92 -37.19 -12.99
N GLU A 30 18.54 -36.34 -13.92
CA GLU A 30 17.16 -35.98 -14.21
C GLU A 30 16.66 -36.84 -15.37
N TYR A 31 15.46 -37.41 -15.22
CA TYR A 31 14.85 -38.31 -16.16
C TYR A 31 13.53 -37.75 -16.71
N THR A 32 13.19 -38.17 -17.93
CA THR A 32 11.98 -37.81 -18.61
C THR A 32 11.00 -39.00 -18.67
N VAL A 33 9.75 -38.75 -18.31
CA VAL A 33 8.64 -39.70 -18.50
C VAL A 33 7.81 -39.23 -19.69
N SER A 34 7.68 -40.09 -20.69
CA SER A 34 6.89 -39.79 -21.90
C SER A 34 5.81 -40.82 -22.16
N GLY A 35 4.79 -40.43 -22.93
CA GLY A 35 3.71 -41.31 -23.32
C GLY A 35 2.67 -40.61 -24.18
N VAL A 36 1.56 -41.30 -24.43
CA VAL A 36 0.42 -40.80 -25.21
C VAL A 36 -0.86 -41.00 -24.38
N ILE A 37 -1.68 -39.98 -24.29
CA ILE A 37 -3.01 -40.06 -23.67
C ILE A 37 -4.03 -40.23 -24.79
N ALA A 38 -4.84 -41.26 -24.73
CA ALA A 38 -5.86 -41.55 -25.74
C ALA A 38 -7.21 -41.86 -25.08
N ASP A 39 -8.28 -41.78 -25.86
CA ASP A 39 -9.59 -42.31 -25.47
C ASP A 39 -9.71 -43.83 -25.71
N ALA A 40 -10.85 -44.43 -25.39
CA ALA A 40 -11.13 -45.85 -25.59
C ALA A 40 -11.06 -46.31 -27.06
N ASP A 41 -11.21 -45.41 -28.02
CA ASP A 41 -11.14 -45.67 -29.46
C ASP A 41 -9.71 -45.44 -30.00
N GLY A 42 -8.77 -45.01 -29.17
CA GLY A 42 -7.38 -44.78 -29.50
C GLY A 42 -7.10 -43.41 -30.12
N ALA A 43 -8.04 -42.46 -30.05
CA ALA A 43 -7.82 -41.10 -30.50
C ALA A 43 -7.05 -40.31 -29.42
N GLY A 44 -5.98 -39.59 -29.81
CA GLY A 44 -5.16 -38.83 -28.88
C GLY A 44 -5.93 -37.66 -28.23
N LEU A 45 -5.82 -37.54 -26.91
CA LEU A 45 -6.49 -36.51 -26.10
C LEU A 45 -5.55 -35.35 -25.81
N ASN A 46 -5.88 -34.17 -26.32
CA ASN A 46 -5.16 -32.92 -26.08
C ASN A 46 -5.62 -32.26 -24.77
N GLY A 47 -4.68 -31.67 -24.02
CA GLY A 47 -4.99 -30.92 -22.78
C GLY A 47 -5.21 -31.81 -21.54
N ALA A 48 -4.93 -33.12 -21.60
CA ALA A 48 -4.95 -33.96 -20.41
C ALA A 48 -3.79 -33.62 -19.49
N MET A 49 -4.05 -33.36 -18.23
CA MET A 49 -3.06 -33.07 -17.21
C MET A 49 -2.40 -34.37 -16.73
N VAL A 50 -1.08 -34.43 -16.80
CA VAL A 50 -0.23 -35.56 -16.38
C VAL A 50 0.63 -35.10 -15.21
N VAL A 51 0.49 -35.74 -14.06
CA VAL A 51 1.09 -35.34 -12.78
C VAL A 51 1.94 -36.47 -12.23
N ALA A 52 3.17 -36.19 -11.78
CA ALA A 52 3.99 -37.10 -10.98
C ALA A 52 3.93 -36.73 -9.50
N LEU A 53 3.45 -37.65 -8.69
CA LEU A 53 3.35 -37.54 -7.23
C LEU A 53 4.40 -38.46 -6.59
N ALA A 54 5.30 -37.94 -5.76
CA ALA A 54 6.30 -38.73 -5.05
C ALA A 54 5.66 -39.57 -3.94
N LYS A 55 6.05 -40.83 -3.80
CA LYS A 55 5.69 -41.73 -2.68
C LYS A 55 6.62 -41.53 -1.48
N PRO A 56 6.16 -41.72 -0.23
CA PRO A 56 4.83 -42.25 0.16
C PRO A 56 3.73 -41.17 0.32
N ASP A 57 4.11 -39.89 0.35
CA ASP A 57 3.22 -38.80 0.79
C ASP A 57 2.39 -38.19 -0.33
N SER A 58 2.46 -38.73 -1.56
CA SER A 58 1.79 -38.21 -2.76
C SER A 58 2.06 -36.73 -3.03
N VAL A 59 3.26 -36.27 -2.74
CA VAL A 59 3.66 -34.86 -2.97
C VAL A 59 3.87 -34.64 -4.47
N LEU A 60 3.26 -33.57 -4.99
CA LEU A 60 3.41 -33.16 -6.38
C LEU A 60 4.88 -32.79 -6.66
N THR A 61 5.50 -33.53 -7.59
CA THR A 61 6.89 -33.28 -7.99
C THR A 61 6.97 -32.55 -9.31
N ARG A 62 6.18 -33.00 -10.29
CA ARG A 62 6.13 -32.46 -11.65
C ARG A 62 4.78 -32.69 -12.29
N PHE A 63 4.47 -31.87 -13.28
CA PHE A 63 3.33 -32.11 -14.16
C PHE A 63 3.56 -31.54 -15.55
N THR A 64 2.75 -31.96 -16.50
CA THR A 64 2.72 -31.50 -17.90
C THR A 64 1.29 -31.67 -18.43
N THR A 65 1.04 -31.15 -19.62
CA THR A 65 -0.21 -31.44 -20.34
C THR A 65 0.08 -32.14 -21.66
N SER A 66 -0.85 -32.99 -22.11
CA SER A 66 -0.76 -33.61 -23.42
C SER A 66 -1.02 -32.59 -24.53
N HIS A 67 -0.29 -32.69 -25.65
CA HIS A 67 -0.40 -31.78 -26.80
C HIS A 67 -0.67 -32.57 -28.10
N GLY A 68 -1.29 -31.92 -29.07
CA GLY A 68 -1.55 -32.51 -30.39
C GLY A 68 -2.32 -33.84 -30.31
N ASP A 69 -1.69 -34.92 -30.77
CA ASP A 69 -2.26 -36.30 -30.80
C ASP A 69 -2.15 -36.99 -29.42
N GLY A 70 -2.24 -36.24 -28.30
CA GLY A 70 -2.21 -36.77 -26.93
C GLY A 70 -0.82 -37.04 -26.38
N VAL A 71 0.24 -36.61 -27.04
CA VAL A 71 1.64 -36.84 -26.63
C VAL A 71 1.98 -35.96 -25.43
N PHE A 72 2.64 -36.54 -24.41
CA PHE A 72 3.20 -35.78 -23.29
C PHE A 72 4.66 -36.15 -23.02
N ALA A 73 5.42 -35.22 -22.45
CA ALA A 73 6.75 -35.44 -21.90
C ALA A 73 6.87 -34.69 -20.58
N LEU A 74 7.18 -35.42 -19.51
CA LEU A 74 7.34 -34.92 -18.15
C LEU A 74 8.80 -35.04 -17.76
N GLY A 75 9.57 -33.97 -17.91
CA GLY A 75 11.02 -33.95 -17.65
C GLY A 75 11.38 -33.59 -16.20
N ASP A 76 12.68 -33.56 -15.92
CA ASP A 76 13.31 -33.11 -14.68
C ASP A 76 12.83 -33.89 -13.42
N LEU A 77 12.58 -35.17 -13.53
CA LEU A 77 12.27 -36.04 -12.42
C LEU A 77 13.55 -36.73 -11.89
N GLY A 78 13.78 -36.65 -10.58
CA GLY A 78 14.85 -37.40 -9.93
C GLY A 78 14.57 -38.91 -9.88
N PRO A 79 15.55 -39.77 -9.55
CA PRO A 79 15.31 -41.19 -9.31
C PRO A 79 14.40 -41.37 -8.05
N GLY A 80 13.39 -42.23 -8.14
CA GLY A 80 12.41 -42.39 -7.05
C GLY A 80 11.17 -43.15 -7.46
N GLU A 81 10.30 -43.38 -6.50
CA GLU A 81 8.97 -43.99 -6.67
C GLU A 81 7.91 -42.88 -6.79
N TYR A 82 7.10 -42.95 -7.83
CA TYR A 82 6.08 -41.95 -8.13
C TYR A 82 4.73 -42.61 -8.43
N ILE A 83 3.65 -41.84 -8.33
CA ILE A 83 2.34 -42.13 -8.92
C ILE A 83 2.17 -41.16 -10.08
N LEU A 84 2.04 -41.67 -11.29
CA LEU A 84 1.66 -40.89 -12.47
C LEU A 84 0.13 -40.83 -12.51
N GLN A 85 -0.43 -39.61 -12.36
CA GLN A 85 -1.86 -39.38 -12.43
C GLN A 85 -2.20 -38.59 -13.68
N VAL A 86 -3.21 -39.06 -14.43
CA VAL A 86 -3.71 -38.41 -15.63
C VAL A 86 -5.18 -38.03 -15.44
N THR A 87 -5.50 -36.75 -15.73
CA THR A 87 -6.86 -36.20 -15.54
C THR A 87 -7.25 -35.37 -16.74
N LEU A 88 -8.47 -35.53 -17.24
CA LEU A 88 -9.08 -34.70 -18.28
C LEU A 88 -10.57 -34.52 -17.99
N LEU A 89 -11.08 -33.31 -18.18
CA LEU A 89 -12.50 -33.03 -17.95
C LEU A 89 -13.39 -33.88 -18.88
N GLY A 90 -14.36 -34.58 -18.28
CA GLY A 90 -15.24 -35.52 -18.99
C GLY A 90 -14.72 -36.95 -19.09
N TYR A 91 -13.55 -37.23 -18.53
CA TYR A 91 -12.92 -38.56 -18.49
C TYR A 91 -12.59 -38.99 -17.07
N GLY A 92 -12.52 -40.30 -16.84
CA GLY A 92 -12.09 -40.89 -15.59
C GLY A 92 -10.60 -40.65 -15.33
N THR A 93 -10.24 -40.35 -14.08
CA THR A 93 -8.84 -40.21 -13.67
C THR A 93 -8.11 -41.56 -13.64
N VAL A 94 -6.95 -41.66 -14.30
CA VAL A 94 -6.09 -42.85 -14.28
C VAL A 94 -4.88 -42.59 -13.42
N ARG A 95 -4.54 -43.57 -12.56
CA ARG A 95 -3.33 -43.56 -11.71
C ARG A 95 -2.47 -44.78 -12.02
N GLN A 96 -1.17 -44.59 -12.21
CA GLN A 96 -0.22 -45.66 -12.47
C GLN A 96 1.04 -45.46 -11.63
N ASP A 97 1.51 -46.53 -11.02
CA ASP A 97 2.78 -46.54 -10.29
C ASP A 97 3.94 -46.45 -11.27
N LEU A 98 4.93 -45.59 -10.97
CA LEU A 98 6.07 -45.31 -11.77
C LEU A 98 7.33 -45.35 -10.91
N SER A 99 8.32 -46.14 -11.32
CA SER A 99 9.65 -46.21 -10.69
C SER A 99 10.71 -45.72 -11.65
N LEU A 100 11.46 -44.68 -11.23
CA LEU A 100 12.58 -44.13 -12.02
C LEU A 100 13.91 -44.56 -11.40
N ALA A 101 14.56 -45.53 -12.06
CA ALA A 101 15.74 -46.18 -11.52
C ALA A 101 17.02 -45.98 -12.36
N GLY A 102 17.05 -44.92 -13.22
CA GLY A 102 18.31 -44.65 -13.91
C GLY A 102 18.23 -44.40 -15.41
N GLU A 103 17.03 -44.37 -16.01
CA GLU A 103 16.79 -44.09 -17.44
C GLU A 103 15.44 -43.44 -17.68
N ASP A 104 15.27 -42.77 -18.80
CA ASP A 104 13.99 -42.21 -19.26
C ASP A 104 12.96 -43.32 -19.44
N VAL A 105 11.74 -43.08 -19.02
CA VAL A 105 10.66 -44.06 -19.06
C VAL A 105 9.59 -43.63 -20.05
N ASN A 106 9.26 -44.52 -20.99
CA ASN A 106 8.09 -44.38 -21.82
C ASN A 106 6.97 -45.30 -21.28
N VAL A 107 5.91 -44.66 -20.76
CA VAL A 107 4.75 -45.38 -20.16
C VAL A 107 3.76 -45.90 -21.20
N GLY A 108 4.02 -45.67 -22.48
CA GLY A 108 3.14 -46.07 -23.57
C GLY A 108 1.88 -45.26 -23.67
N THR A 109 0.77 -45.90 -24.08
CA THR A 109 -0.54 -45.23 -24.21
C THR A 109 -1.36 -45.44 -22.95
N ILE A 110 -1.82 -44.32 -22.36
CA ILE A 110 -2.72 -44.32 -21.23
C ILE A 110 -4.14 -43.97 -21.76
N ASN A 111 -5.03 -44.94 -21.68
CA ASN A 111 -6.40 -44.75 -22.14
C ASN A 111 -7.27 -44.17 -21.02
N LEU A 112 -8.00 -43.10 -21.31
CA LEU A 112 -9.01 -42.53 -20.46
C LEU A 112 -10.40 -42.97 -20.93
N GLU A 113 -11.24 -43.44 -19.99
CA GLU A 113 -12.62 -43.80 -20.29
C GLU A 113 -13.51 -42.56 -20.12
N VAL A 114 -14.44 -42.36 -21.06
CA VAL A 114 -15.44 -41.30 -20.99
C VAL A 114 -16.35 -41.58 -19.78
N MET A 115 -16.42 -40.65 -18.86
CA MET A 115 -17.29 -40.71 -17.70
C MET A 115 -18.56 -39.94 -18.00
N ALA A 116 -19.69 -40.68 -18.23
CA ALA A 116 -21.00 -40.04 -18.37
C ALA A 116 -21.34 -39.32 -17.06
N VAL A 117 -21.50 -38.00 -17.13
CA VAL A 117 -21.86 -37.17 -15.97
C VAL A 117 -23.35 -37.41 -15.70
N GLU A 118 -23.69 -38.40 -14.85
CA GLU A 118 -24.91 -38.34 -14.05
C GLU A 118 -24.70 -37.26 -13.00
N VAL A 119 -25.60 -36.27 -12.98
CA VAL A 119 -25.48 -35.09 -12.10
C VAL A 119 -26.00 -35.44 -10.72
N ASP A 120 -25.23 -36.20 -9.97
CA ASP A 120 -25.13 -36.06 -8.51
C ASP A 120 -23.88 -35.22 -8.24
N PRO A 121 -23.87 -34.29 -7.28
CA PRO A 121 -22.65 -33.50 -6.99
C PRO A 121 -21.57 -34.46 -6.53
N LEU A 122 -20.80 -34.96 -7.50
CA LEU A 122 -19.57 -35.64 -7.20
C LEU A 122 -18.62 -34.56 -6.60
N VAL A 123 -18.52 -34.57 -5.29
CA VAL A 123 -17.40 -33.90 -4.59
C VAL A 123 -16.15 -34.66 -5.00
N VAL A 124 -15.60 -34.29 -6.15
CA VAL A 124 -14.24 -34.67 -6.48
C VAL A 124 -13.37 -33.84 -5.55
N THR A 125 -12.98 -34.42 -4.44
CA THR A 125 -11.83 -33.95 -3.67
C THR A 125 -10.62 -34.12 -4.59
N LEU A 126 -10.36 -33.07 -5.40
CA LEU A 126 -9.09 -32.87 -6.06
C LEU A 126 -8.12 -32.46 -4.96
N ASP A 127 -7.73 -33.45 -4.12
CA ASP A 127 -6.61 -33.29 -3.23
C ASP A 127 -5.41 -32.91 -4.11
N HIS A 128 -4.97 -31.63 -4.01
CA HIS A 128 -3.66 -31.13 -4.41
C HIS A 128 -3.46 -30.61 -5.85
N VAL A 129 -4.43 -30.00 -6.51
CA VAL A 129 -4.07 -29.05 -7.57
C VAL A 129 -3.83 -27.69 -6.89
N PRO A 130 -2.57 -27.20 -6.80
CA PRO A 130 -2.26 -25.96 -6.06
C PRO A 130 -2.82 -24.71 -6.73
N PHE A 131 -3.15 -24.79 -8.03
CA PHE A 131 -3.56 -23.63 -8.83
C PHE A 131 -4.75 -23.94 -9.73
N LEU A 132 -5.62 -22.98 -9.87
CA LEU A 132 -6.72 -22.93 -10.85
C LEU A 132 -6.58 -21.62 -11.62
N ASN A 133 -6.26 -21.69 -12.91
CA ASN A 133 -6.27 -20.53 -13.79
C ASN A 133 -7.57 -20.50 -14.59
N ARG A 134 -8.38 -19.44 -14.39
CA ARG A 134 -9.53 -19.12 -15.23
C ARG A 134 -9.22 -17.76 -15.86
N ARG A 135 -9.15 -17.65 -17.15
CA ARG A 135 -8.85 -16.50 -18.03
C ARG A 135 -8.34 -15.20 -17.36
N ASP A 136 -8.91 -14.75 -16.27
CA ASP A 136 -8.67 -13.50 -15.56
C ASP A 136 -8.49 -13.66 -14.04
N THR A 137 -8.68 -14.89 -13.52
CA THR A 137 -8.60 -15.20 -12.10
C THR A 137 -7.56 -16.28 -11.85
N LEU A 138 -6.58 -15.99 -11.00
CA LEU A 138 -5.63 -16.97 -10.49
C LEU A 138 -6.10 -17.47 -9.13
N GLY A 139 -6.49 -18.74 -9.06
CA GLY A 139 -6.93 -19.40 -7.82
C GLY A 139 -5.80 -20.24 -7.21
N TYR A 140 -5.55 -20.09 -5.92
CA TYR A 140 -4.64 -20.90 -5.11
C TYR A 140 -5.46 -21.78 -4.17
N ASN A 141 -5.18 -23.07 -4.17
CA ASN A 141 -5.74 -23.97 -3.16
C ASN A 141 -4.96 -23.82 -1.84
N ALA A 142 -5.56 -23.22 -0.82
CA ALA A 142 -4.89 -22.97 0.45
C ALA A 142 -4.38 -24.25 1.13
N LEU A 143 -5.02 -25.39 0.89
CA LEU A 143 -4.62 -26.68 1.45
C LEU A 143 -3.30 -27.22 0.86
N ALA A 144 -2.89 -26.73 -0.30
CA ALA A 144 -1.62 -27.08 -0.92
C ALA A 144 -0.42 -26.35 -0.28
N PHE A 145 -0.69 -25.30 0.51
CA PHE A 145 0.33 -24.49 1.18
C PHE A 145 0.23 -24.72 2.69
N ARG A 146 1.24 -25.35 3.25
CA ARG A 146 1.25 -25.67 4.69
C ARG A 146 1.54 -24.42 5.50
N THR A 147 0.59 -24.00 6.31
CA THR A 147 0.78 -22.94 7.29
C THR A 147 0.97 -23.51 8.69
N ARG A 148 1.58 -22.73 9.58
CA ARG A 148 1.67 -23.04 11.00
C ARG A 148 0.27 -23.16 11.62
N PRO A 149 0.08 -23.95 12.68
CA PRO A 149 -1.11 -23.82 13.50
C PRO A 149 -1.27 -22.39 14.01
N ASN A 150 -2.49 -21.86 13.93
CA ASN A 150 -2.84 -20.49 14.30
C ASN A 150 -2.23 -19.38 13.38
N ALA A 151 -1.69 -19.73 12.22
CA ALA A 151 -1.26 -18.74 11.21
C ALA A 151 -2.43 -17.88 10.76
N THR A 152 -2.12 -16.65 10.37
CA THR A 152 -3.09 -15.73 9.78
C THR A 152 -3.21 -15.93 8.26
N VAL A 153 -4.23 -15.34 7.65
CA VAL A 153 -4.30 -15.27 6.18
C VAL A 153 -3.09 -14.56 5.61
N GLU A 154 -2.57 -13.55 6.27
CA GLU A 154 -1.33 -12.86 5.87
C GLU A 154 -0.16 -13.86 5.76
N ASP A 155 0.03 -14.74 6.76
CA ASP A 155 1.05 -15.79 6.72
C ASP A 155 0.84 -16.78 5.57
N LEU A 156 -0.43 -17.06 5.22
CA LEU A 156 -0.75 -17.87 4.04
C LEU A 156 -0.38 -17.15 2.76
N LEU A 157 -0.76 -15.87 2.62
CA LEU A 157 -0.48 -15.08 1.42
C LEU A 157 1.01 -14.95 1.14
N ARG A 158 1.85 -14.82 2.17
CA ARG A 158 3.32 -14.80 2.04
C ARG A 158 3.90 -16.10 1.45
N GLN A 159 3.15 -17.19 1.46
CA GLN A 159 3.59 -18.47 0.88
C GLN A 159 3.13 -18.64 -0.57
N LEU A 160 2.21 -17.78 -1.05
CA LEU A 160 1.63 -17.92 -2.38
C LEU A 160 2.55 -17.27 -3.42
N PRO A 161 2.95 -17.99 -4.47
CA PRO A 161 3.81 -17.45 -5.51
C PRO A 161 3.19 -16.26 -6.23
N GLY A 162 3.97 -15.17 -6.39
CA GLY A 162 3.50 -13.94 -7.03
C GLY A 162 2.65 -13.05 -6.14
N ILE A 163 2.57 -13.35 -4.84
CA ILE A 163 2.02 -12.47 -3.83
C ILE A 163 3.15 -12.08 -2.88
N GLU A 164 3.33 -10.78 -2.72
CA GLU A 164 4.28 -10.18 -1.79
C GLU A 164 3.48 -9.46 -0.71
N VAL A 165 3.78 -9.72 0.54
CA VAL A 165 3.20 -9.00 1.67
C VAL A 165 4.30 -8.18 2.30
N GLU A 166 4.18 -6.87 2.14
CA GLU A 166 5.10 -5.91 2.71
C GLU A 166 5.02 -5.92 4.23
N THR A 167 5.98 -5.30 4.83
CA THR A 167 6.11 -5.26 6.29
C THR A 167 5.07 -4.38 6.98
N ASP A 168 4.45 -3.46 6.27
CA ASP A 168 3.33 -2.64 6.74
C ASP A 168 1.96 -3.35 6.57
N GLY A 169 1.96 -4.58 6.04
CA GLY A 169 0.76 -5.37 5.74
C GLY A 169 0.13 -5.06 4.39
N SER A 170 0.69 -4.13 3.61
CA SER A 170 0.26 -3.93 2.23
C SER A 170 0.60 -5.14 1.38
N ILE A 171 -0.25 -5.45 0.43
CA ILE A 171 -0.16 -6.67 -0.37
C ILE A 171 0.02 -6.28 -1.82
N THR A 172 1.01 -6.87 -2.45
CA THR A 172 1.22 -6.79 -3.88
C THR A 172 0.96 -8.17 -4.50
N ALA A 173 0.04 -8.26 -5.44
CA ALA A 173 -0.26 -9.50 -6.14
C ALA A 173 0.08 -9.35 -7.63
N GLN A 174 0.98 -10.20 -8.12
CA GLN A 174 1.48 -10.14 -9.50
C GLN A 174 2.04 -8.76 -9.87
N GLY A 175 2.67 -8.07 -8.89
CA GLY A 175 3.29 -6.77 -9.06
C GLY A 175 2.33 -5.56 -9.02
N GLU A 176 1.05 -5.77 -8.71
CA GLU A 176 0.08 -4.71 -8.44
C GLU A 176 -0.37 -4.71 -6.99
N GLU A 177 -0.51 -3.53 -6.42
CA GLU A 177 -1.04 -3.37 -5.08
C GLU A 177 -2.48 -3.86 -5.00
N VAL A 178 -2.78 -4.66 -3.98
CA VAL A 178 -4.12 -5.17 -3.72
C VAL A 178 -4.92 -4.09 -3.00
N GLU A 179 -5.95 -3.60 -3.67
CA GLU A 179 -6.79 -2.54 -3.13
C GLU A 179 -7.93 -3.10 -2.27
N ASN A 180 -8.36 -4.33 -2.54
CA ASN A 180 -9.49 -4.96 -1.85
C ASN A 180 -9.21 -6.40 -1.45
N VAL A 181 -9.67 -6.78 -0.25
CA VAL A 181 -9.77 -8.17 0.19
C VAL A 181 -11.22 -8.51 0.50
N LEU A 182 -11.73 -9.53 -0.18
CA LEU A 182 -13.07 -10.05 -0.01
C LEU A 182 -13.04 -11.38 0.75
N VAL A 183 -14.11 -11.67 1.48
CA VAL A 183 -14.32 -12.94 2.18
C VAL A 183 -15.61 -13.57 1.66
N ASP A 184 -15.50 -14.69 0.95
CA ASP A 184 -16.60 -15.31 0.19
C ASP A 184 -17.30 -14.29 -0.73
N GLY A 185 -16.52 -13.47 -1.46
CA GLY A 185 -17.02 -12.44 -2.38
C GLY A 185 -17.60 -11.19 -1.71
N LYS A 186 -17.53 -11.07 -0.38
CA LYS A 186 -18.11 -9.95 0.39
C LYS A 186 -17.00 -9.06 0.92
N GLU A 187 -17.20 -7.74 0.84
CA GLU A 187 -16.29 -6.76 1.43
C GLU A 187 -16.21 -6.97 2.94
N PHE A 188 -14.98 -7.02 3.47
CA PHE A 188 -14.73 -7.16 4.89
C PHE A 188 -14.11 -5.86 5.41
N PHE A 189 -14.75 -5.18 6.35
CA PHE A 189 -14.37 -3.84 6.84
C PHE A 189 -14.17 -2.79 5.74
N GLY A 190 -15.05 -2.79 4.72
CA GLY A 190 -15.01 -1.81 3.64
C GLY A 190 -13.87 -2.04 2.65
N GLY A 191 -13.35 -3.28 2.56
CA GLY A 191 -12.31 -3.65 1.61
C GLY A 191 -10.87 -3.44 2.11
N ASP A 192 -10.68 -3.01 3.37
CA ASP A 192 -9.34 -2.83 3.95
C ASP A 192 -8.57 -4.17 3.96
N PRO A 193 -7.47 -4.31 3.16
CA PRO A 193 -6.76 -5.57 3.01
C PRO A 193 -6.19 -6.09 4.33
N THR A 194 -5.64 -5.21 5.14
CA THR A 194 -4.96 -5.59 6.39
C THR A 194 -5.93 -6.10 7.45
N MET A 195 -7.14 -5.54 7.47
CA MET A 195 -8.19 -5.98 8.39
C MET A 195 -8.59 -7.44 8.18
N ALA A 196 -8.70 -7.88 6.93
CA ALA A 196 -9.04 -9.26 6.61
C ALA A 196 -7.85 -10.20 6.84
N THR A 197 -6.68 -9.87 6.30
CA THR A 197 -5.54 -10.79 6.25
C THR A 197 -4.90 -11.01 7.61
N GLN A 198 -4.89 -10.00 8.46
CA GLN A 198 -4.31 -10.09 9.80
C GLN A 198 -5.27 -10.69 10.83
N ASN A 199 -6.58 -10.69 10.60
CA ASN A 199 -7.57 -11.11 11.61
C ASN A 199 -8.26 -12.44 11.30
N LEU A 200 -8.15 -12.95 10.08
CA LEU A 200 -8.70 -14.26 9.74
C LEU A 200 -7.62 -15.36 9.87
N PRO A 201 -7.95 -16.53 10.42
CA PRO A 201 -7.01 -17.64 10.48
C PRO A 201 -6.83 -18.28 9.10
N ALA A 202 -5.61 -18.62 8.73
CA ALA A 202 -5.29 -19.34 7.49
C ALA A 202 -6.06 -20.65 7.36
N GLU A 203 -6.27 -21.34 8.50
CA GLU A 203 -6.99 -22.60 8.56
C GLU A 203 -8.46 -22.50 8.12
N ALA A 204 -9.05 -21.30 8.16
CA ALA A 204 -10.43 -21.08 7.71
C ALA A 204 -10.53 -20.98 6.19
N VAL A 205 -9.43 -20.75 5.47
CA VAL A 205 -9.41 -20.51 4.03
C VAL A 205 -9.27 -21.83 3.28
N GLU A 206 -10.10 -22.03 2.27
CA GLU A 206 -10.04 -23.14 1.33
C GLU A 206 -9.28 -22.75 0.07
N LYS A 207 -9.54 -21.53 -0.45
CA LYS A 207 -9.01 -21.04 -1.70
C LYS A 207 -8.75 -19.54 -1.61
N VAL A 208 -7.69 -19.09 -2.27
CA VAL A 208 -7.38 -17.67 -2.47
C VAL A 208 -7.48 -17.37 -3.96
N GLU A 209 -8.30 -16.41 -4.35
CA GLU A 209 -8.45 -15.98 -5.73
C GLU A 209 -7.88 -14.58 -5.90
N VAL A 210 -7.09 -14.37 -6.95
CA VAL A 210 -6.52 -13.07 -7.31
C VAL A 210 -7.02 -12.69 -8.69
N TYR A 211 -7.66 -11.54 -8.81
CA TYR A 211 -8.20 -11.03 -10.07
C TYR A 211 -8.32 -9.51 -10.08
N ASP A 212 -8.51 -8.95 -11.26
CA ASP A 212 -8.86 -7.54 -11.44
C ASP A 212 -10.39 -7.41 -11.34
N LYS A 213 -10.88 -6.86 -10.21
CA LYS A 213 -12.30 -6.59 -10.02
C LYS A 213 -12.69 -5.40 -10.88
N GLU A 214 -13.62 -5.61 -11.76
CA GLU A 214 -14.18 -4.54 -12.58
C GLU A 214 -14.96 -3.53 -11.72
N SER A 215 -14.97 -2.24 -12.15
CA SER A 215 -15.86 -1.26 -11.53
C SER A 215 -17.33 -1.67 -11.66
N ASP A 216 -18.21 -1.13 -10.82
CA ASP A 216 -19.66 -1.39 -10.88
C ASP A 216 -20.26 -1.11 -12.27
N MET A 217 -19.69 -0.14 -12.97
CA MET A 217 -20.13 0.22 -14.31
C MET A 217 -19.59 -0.77 -15.34
N ALA A 218 -18.32 -1.14 -15.26
CA ALA A 218 -17.69 -2.08 -16.19
C ALA A 218 -18.31 -3.47 -16.05
N GLU A 219 -18.52 -3.96 -14.82
CA GLU A 219 -19.22 -5.22 -14.53
C GLU A 219 -20.62 -5.28 -15.16
N PHE A 220 -21.36 -4.20 -15.05
CA PHE A 220 -22.74 -4.14 -15.56
C PHE A 220 -22.83 -3.94 -17.07
N THR A 221 -21.94 -3.10 -17.63
CA THR A 221 -21.99 -2.71 -19.05
C THR A 221 -21.16 -3.63 -19.95
N GLY A 222 -20.24 -4.40 -19.37
CA GLY A 222 -19.24 -5.16 -20.12
C GLY A 222 -18.20 -4.28 -20.81
N ILE A 223 -18.11 -2.98 -20.45
CA ILE A 223 -17.17 -2.02 -21.01
C ILE A 223 -16.19 -1.62 -19.94
N ALA A 224 -14.94 -2.01 -20.10
CA ALA A 224 -13.88 -1.59 -19.19
C ALA A 224 -13.75 -0.07 -19.17
N ASP A 225 -13.68 0.48 -17.99
CA ASP A 225 -13.53 1.93 -17.76
C ASP A 225 -12.13 2.32 -17.29
N GLY A 226 -11.30 1.32 -17.01
CA GLY A 226 -9.94 1.51 -16.53
C GLY A 226 -9.86 1.78 -15.02
N GLU A 227 -10.96 1.51 -14.32
CA GLU A 227 -11.10 1.59 -12.87
C GLU A 227 -11.15 0.17 -12.27
N GLU A 228 -10.43 -0.81 -12.87
CA GLU A 228 -10.28 -2.14 -12.30
C GLU A 228 -9.38 -2.07 -11.05
N GLU A 229 -9.76 -2.80 -10.01
CA GLU A 229 -9.07 -2.86 -8.72
C GLU A 229 -8.49 -4.27 -8.51
N ARG A 230 -7.17 -4.38 -8.23
CA ARG A 230 -6.56 -5.66 -7.86
C ARG A 230 -7.20 -6.17 -6.58
N THR A 231 -7.80 -7.35 -6.64
CA THR A 231 -8.61 -7.90 -5.56
C THR A 231 -8.17 -9.31 -5.21
N ILE A 232 -8.11 -9.60 -3.92
CA ILE A 232 -7.98 -10.96 -3.38
C ILE A 232 -9.33 -11.36 -2.80
N ASN A 233 -9.87 -12.52 -3.22
CA ASN A 233 -11.03 -13.14 -2.62
C ASN A 233 -10.61 -14.38 -1.82
N LEU A 234 -10.98 -14.42 -0.55
CA LEU A 234 -10.74 -15.53 0.37
C LEU A 234 -12.00 -16.40 0.41
N GLU A 235 -11.99 -17.54 -0.26
CA GLU A 235 -13.05 -18.52 -0.13
C GLU A 235 -12.83 -19.34 1.13
N LEU A 236 -13.82 -19.34 2.03
CA LEU A 236 -13.74 -20.05 3.29
C LEU A 236 -14.16 -21.50 3.13
N LYS A 237 -13.60 -22.39 3.96
CA LYS A 237 -14.07 -23.77 4.13
C LYS A 237 -15.52 -23.79 4.60
N GLU A 238 -16.27 -24.83 4.26
CA GLU A 238 -17.67 -24.95 4.63
C GLU A 238 -17.88 -24.84 6.15
N GLU A 239 -16.98 -25.46 6.94
CA GLU A 239 -17.03 -25.38 8.40
C GLU A 239 -16.75 -23.97 8.94
N ALA A 240 -15.99 -23.16 8.23
CA ALA A 240 -15.68 -21.79 8.60
C ALA A 240 -16.77 -20.80 8.17
N ARG A 241 -17.56 -21.14 7.16
CA ARG A 241 -18.73 -20.36 6.74
C ARG A 241 -19.86 -20.37 7.77
N SER A 242 -19.82 -21.27 8.76
CA SER A 242 -20.83 -21.36 9.80
C SER A 242 -20.20 -21.65 11.15
N GLY A 243 -20.07 -20.62 12.00
CA GLY A 243 -19.52 -20.81 13.34
C GLY A 243 -18.98 -19.54 13.98
N TYR A 244 -18.22 -19.75 15.04
CA TYR A 244 -17.51 -18.70 15.77
C TYR A 244 -16.01 -19.00 15.72
N PHE A 245 -15.23 -17.98 15.44
CA PHE A 245 -13.78 -18.05 15.54
C PHE A 245 -13.21 -16.68 15.88
N GLY A 246 -11.99 -16.67 16.41
CA GLY A 246 -11.34 -15.42 16.78
C GLY A 246 -10.15 -15.64 17.68
N ARG A 247 -9.62 -14.57 18.21
CA ARG A 247 -8.51 -14.60 19.16
C ARG A 247 -8.53 -13.39 20.07
N THR A 248 -7.90 -13.52 21.22
CA THR A 248 -7.65 -12.42 22.14
C THR A 248 -6.22 -12.49 22.62
N SER A 249 -5.57 -11.34 22.71
CA SER A 249 -4.20 -11.25 23.25
C SER A 249 -4.08 -10.13 24.25
N GLY A 250 -3.09 -10.25 25.12
CA GLY A 250 -2.67 -9.21 26.05
C GLY A 250 -1.20 -9.34 26.37
N GLY A 251 -0.47 -8.25 26.38
CA GLY A 251 0.94 -8.21 26.69
C GLY A 251 1.29 -7.02 27.56
N LEU A 252 2.30 -7.23 28.40
CA LEU A 252 2.91 -6.19 29.24
C LEU A 252 4.41 -6.29 29.09
N GLY A 253 5.08 -5.13 29.09
CA GLY A 253 6.51 -5.01 28.91
C GLY A 253 7.19 -4.23 30.01
N ALA A 254 8.47 -4.09 29.84
CA ALA A 254 9.33 -3.22 30.66
C ALA A 254 10.39 -2.59 29.75
N ASP A 255 10.65 -1.32 29.96
CA ASP A 255 11.78 -0.63 29.33
C ASP A 255 13.07 -1.11 29.95
N VAL A 256 14.06 -1.38 29.09
CA VAL A 256 15.38 -1.86 29.52
C VAL A 256 16.33 -0.68 29.78
N ASP A 257 16.11 0.44 29.12
CA ASP A 257 16.94 1.64 29.21
C ASP A 257 16.15 2.87 29.70
N ASN A 258 16.46 3.32 30.91
CA ASN A 258 15.92 4.55 31.50
C ASN A 258 16.67 5.83 31.04
N ALA A 259 17.53 5.75 30.04
CA ALA A 259 18.43 6.81 29.66
C ALA A 259 18.36 7.15 28.17
N SER A 260 17.35 7.82 27.76
CA SER A 260 17.41 8.43 26.46
C SER A 260 17.00 9.88 26.45
N ALA A 261 17.90 10.68 26.94
CA ALA A 261 18.12 11.96 26.31
C ALA A 261 18.80 11.65 24.96
N ALA A 262 18.13 11.86 23.83
CA ALA A 262 18.75 11.84 22.51
C ALA A 262 20.06 12.64 22.62
N PRO A 263 21.24 12.10 22.22
CA PRO A 263 22.47 12.85 22.25
C PRO A 263 22.28 14.08 21.37
N GLY A 264 22.19 15.25 22.02
CA GLY A 264 21.89 16.50 21.35
C GLY A 264 22.90 16.77 20.26
N PHE A 265 22.45 17.39 19.18
CA PHE A 265 23.34 18.21 18.36
C PHE A 265 24.15 19.06 19.33
N GLY A 266 25.47 19.08 19.19
CA GLY A 266 26.28 19.94 19.98
C GLY A 266 25.67 21.31 20.11
N GLU A 267 25.15 21.59 21.28
CA GLU A 267 24.65 22.86 21.82
C GLU A 267 24.12 23.90 20.79
N SER A 268 23.07 23.56 20.00
CA SER A 268 22.27 24.60 19.36
C SER A 268 21.46 25.31 20.47
N VAL A 269 21.33 26.62 20.38
CA VAL A 269 20.53 27.43 21.32
C VAL A 269 19.09 26.89 21.41
N ALA A 270 18.57 26.34 20.31
CA ALA A 270 17.27 25.70 20.22
C ALA A 270 17.15 24.45 21.10
N ALA A 271 18.12 23.53 21.03
CA ALA A 271 18.10 22.31 21.84
C ALA A 271 18.24 22.60 23.35
N ARG A 272 18.96 23.65 23.73
CA ARG A 272 19.08 24.10 25.15
C ARG A 272 17.76 24.65 25.69
N ARG A 273 16.96 25.33 24.86
CA ARG A 273 15.65 25.88 25.30
C ARG A 273 14.58 24.78 25.50
N LEU A 274 14.62 23.69 24.69
CA LEU A 274 13.73 22.55 24.87
C LEU A 274 14.10 21.65 26.07
N SER A 275 15.37 21.52 26.40
CA SER A 275 15.82 20.69 27.52
C SER A 275 15.53 21.27 28.91
N GLY A 276 15.01 22.49 28.99
CA GLY A 276 14.61 23.16 30.23
C GLY A 276 13.13 23.03 30.57
N GLY A 277 12.30 22.42 29.72
CA GLY A 277 10.90 22.10 30.01
C GLY A 277 10.77 20.70 30.62
N GLU A 278 9.91 20.56 31.60
CA GLU A 278 9.57 19.25 32.18
C GLU A 278 9.22 18.30 31.06
N SER A 279 9.91 17.14 31.01
CA SER A 279 9.57 16.06 30.09
C SER A 279 8.12 15.65 30.40
N GLY A 280 7.22 15.93 29.48
CA GLY A 280 5.84 15.47 29.56
C GLY A 280 5.84 13.94 29.63
N THR A 281 5.22 13.43 30.65
CA THR A 281 5.18 12.01 31.04
C THR A 281 4.24 11.18 30.16
N VAL A 282 4.31 11.26 28.85
CA VAL A 282 3.56 10.32 27.98
C VAL A 282 4.37 9.06 27.68
N ALA A 283 5.68 9.08 27.82
CA ALA A 283 6.57 7.97 27.46
C ALA A 283 7.03 7.07 28.60
N GLY A 284 6.71 7.37 29.87
CA GLY A 284 7.14 6.59 31.03
C GLY A 284 6.18 5.49 31.46
N GLY A 285 5.25 5.10 30.62
CA GLY A 285 4.28 4.04 30.89
C GLY A 285 4.86 2.64 30.62
N ILE A 286 4.38 1.65 31.35
CA ILE A 286 4.67 0.24 31.06
C ILE A 286 4.25 -0.05 29.61
N PRO A 287 5.14 -0.57 28.74
CA PRO A 287 4.75 -1.00 27.41
C PRO A 287 3.62 -2.02 27.47
N TYR A 288 2.55 -1.80 26.72
CA TYR A 288 1.42 -2.73 26.68
C TYR A 288 0.86 -2.86 25.27
N ALA A 289 0.31 -4.03 24.99
CA ALA A 289 -0.48 -4.28 23.78
C ALA A 289 -1.58 -5.27 24.10
N GLY A 290 -2.79 -4.98 23.68
CA GLY A 290 -3.94 -5.85 23.83
C GLY A 290 -4.84 -5.79 22.61
N ALA A 291 -5.43 -6.93 22.24
CA ALA A 291 -6.34 -6.90 21.15
C ALA A 291 -7.34 -8.10 21.20
N VAL A 292 -8.48 -7.95 20.53
CA VAL A 292 -9.55 -8.93 20.43
C VAL A 292 -10.11 -8.98 19.02
N SER A 293 -10.30 -10.19 18.49
CA SER A 293 -11.03 -10.44 17.24
C SER A 293 -12.03 -11.55 17.48
N ILE A 294 -13.31 -11.29 17.24
CA ILE A 294 -14.40 -12.26 17.37
C ILE A 294 -15.22 -12.20 16.09
N ASN A 295 -15.35 -13.33 15.43
CA ASN A 295 -16.09 -13.47 14.20
C ASN A 295 -17.21 -14.50 14.38
N ARG A 296 -18.39 -14.19 13.86
CA ARG A 296 -19.52 -15.11 13.75
C ARG A 296 -20.01 -15.11 12.31
N PHE A 297 -19.89 -16.22 11.63
CA PHE A 297 -20.33 -16.37 10.26
C PHE A 297 -21.49 -17.33 10.17
N SER A 298 -22.36 -17.10 9.22
CA SER A 298 -23.43 -17.97 8.76
C SER A 298 -23.60 -17.78 7.24
N PRO A 299 -24.33 -18.65 6.53
CA PRO A 299 -24.49 -18.54 5.09
C PRO A 299 -25.00 -17.17 4.60
N THR A 300 -25.84 -16.52 5.40
CA THR A 300 -26.46 -15.22 5.03
C THR A 300 -25.88 -14.04 5.82
N THR A 301 -25.09 -14.27 6.87
CA THR A 301 -24.65 -13.18 7.74
C THR A 301 -23.24 -13.41 8.23
N GLN A 302 -22.39 -12.38 8.06
CA GLN A 302 -21.05 -12.31 8.64
C GLN A 302 -21.02 -11.15 9.62
N LEU A 303 -20.63 -11.43 10.87
CA LEU A 303 -20.42 -10.45 11.93
C LEU A 303 -18.96 -10.54 12.39
N ALA A 304 -18.31 -9.38 12.54
CA ALA A 304 -16.97 -9.30 13.10
C ALA A 304 -16.88 -8.15 14.10
N LEU A 305 -16.19 -8.39 15.22
CA LEU A 305 -15.84 -7.41 16.22
C LEU A 305 -14.33 -7.44 16.43
N LEU A 306 -13.68 -6.31 16.23
CA LEU A 306 -12.26 -6.13 16.43
C LEU A 306 -12.02 -5.02 17.45
N GLY A 307 -11.03 -5.21 18.32
CA GLY A 307 -10.60 -4.20 19.27
C GLY A 307 -9.09 -4.28 19.48
N SER A 308 -8.41 -3.15 19.61
CA SER A 308 -6.99 -3.08 19.95
C SER A 308 -6.67 -1.86 20.79
N ALA A 309 -5.65 -1.99 21.65
CA ALA A 309 -5.08 -0.89 22.41
C ALA A 309 -3.60 -1.18 22.68
N ASN A 310 -2.73 -0.23 22.38
CA ASN A 310 -1.30 -0.35 22.62
C ASN A 310 -0.61 1.01 22.74
N ASN A 311 0.56 1.04 23.40
CA ASN A 311 1.50 2.17 23.45
C ASN A 311 2.89 1.82 22.90
N VAL A 312 2.97 0.83 22.04
CA VAL A 312 4.21 0.36 21.40
C VAL A 312 4.27 0.69 19.92
N ASN A 313 3.63 1.80 19.55
CA ASN A 313 3.61 2.34 18.19
C ASN A 313 3.08 1.36 17.14
N GLN A 314 2.14 0.48 17.48
CA GLN A 314 1.48 -0.38 16.51
C GLN A 314 0.27 0.35 15.91
N ALA A 315 0.25 0.54 14.60
CA ALA A 315 -0.91 1.02 13.89
C ALA A 315 -1.83 -0.16 13.51
N GLY A 316 -3.16 0.01 13.70
CA GLY A 316 -4.14 -0.97 13.27
C GLY A 316 -4.32 -2.19 14.18
N PHE A 317 -4.84 -3.29 13.59
CA PHE A 317 -5.16 -4.55 14.29
C PHE A 317 -4.13 -5.66 14.09
N GLY A 318 -2.91 -5.31 13.71
CA GLY A 318 -1.85 -6.29 13.46
C GLY A 318 -1.60 -7.22 14.65
N TRP A 319 -1.67 -8.54 14.40
CA TRP A 319 -1.56 -9.56 15.44
C TRP A 319 -0.39 -10.50 15.27
N GLY A 320 0.12 -10.57 14.06
CA GLY A 320 1.16 -11.51 13.69
C GLY A 320 2.51 -11.08 14.20
N ASP A 321 3.48 -11.16 13.35
CA ASP A 321 4.82 -10.62 13.58
C ASP A 321 4.83 -9.07 13.65
N ALA A 322 3.69 -8.46 13.94
CA ALA A 322 3.45 -7.02 14.06
C ALA A 322 4.27 -6.34 15.18
N MET A 323 5.06 -7.11 15.91
CA MET A 323 6.17 -6.60 16.70
C MET A 323 7.50 -6.61 15.93
N SER A 324 7.49 -7.01 14.64
CA SER A 324 8.68 -6.91 13.80
C SER A 324 8.90 -5.47 13.35
N PHE A 325 10.13 -5.09 13.13
CA PHE A 325 10.51 -3.80 12.52
C PHE A 325 9.83 -3.57 11.17
N GLY A 326 9.25 -4.61 10.61
CA GLY A 326 8.65 -4.63 9.33
C GLY A 326 7.38 -3.82 9.15
N GLY A 327 6.65 -3.47 10.20
CA GLY A 327 5.49 -2.59 10.13
C GLY A 327 5.83 -1.11 9.89
N ARG A 328 7.10 -0.77 9.73
CA ARG A 328 7.55 0.61 9.56
C ARG A 328 8.47 0.72 8.36
N ASP A 329 7.91 1.10 7.23
CA ASP A 329 8.72 1.66 6.17
C ASP A 329 9.21 3.05 6.59
N PHE A 330 10.33 3.09 7.33
CA PHE A 330 11.01 4.32 7.69
C PHE A 330 11.58 5.09 6.48
N GLY A 331 11.18 4.75 5.29
CA GLY A 331 11.69 5.36 4.06
C GLY A 331 10.63 6.00 3.17
N ARG A 332 9.33 5.73 3.40
CA ARG A 332 8.26 6.40 2.66
C ARG A 332 7.66 7.49 3.54
N GLY A 333 7.83 8.74 3.13
CA GLY A 333 7.27 9.93 3.78
C GLY A 333 5.75 9.95 3.81
N GLY A 334 5.17 9.06 4.61
CA GLY A 334 3.78 9.04 4.99
C GLY A 334 3.72 9.34 6.49
N GLY A 335 3.39 10.59 6.83
CA GLY A 335 3.32 11.04 8.20
C GLY A 335 2.31 10.24 9.02
N GLY A 336 2.75 9.73 10.17
CA GLY A 336 1.86 9.17 11.18
C GLY A 336 2.55 8.44 12.33
N ASP A 337 3.71 7.82 12.12
CA ASP A 337 4.25 6.87 13.10
C ASP A 337 5.60 7.26 13.72
N ASP A 338 6.05 8.48 13.49
CA ASP A 338 7.22 9.01 14.16
C ASP A 338 6.84 9.52 15.54
N GLY A 339 7.66 9.22 16.55
CA GLY A 339 7.40 9.61 17.93
C GLY A 339 6.90 8.44 18.77
N LEU A 340 6.24 8.75 19.86
CA LEU A 340 5.63 7.80 20.80
C LEU A 340 4.13 7.85 20.63
N THR A 341 3.55 6.73 20.25
CA THR A 341 2.13 6.66 19.88
C THR A 341 1.38 5.67 20.76
N GLU A 342 0.29 6.12 21.33
CA GLU A 342 -0.73 5.29 21.95
C GLU A 342 -1.94 5.21 21.03
N THR A 343 -2.37 3.99 20.71
CA THR A 343 -3.51 3.75 19.81
C THR A 343 -4.56 2.91 20.51
N ARG A 344 -5.83 3.30 20.39
CA ARG A 344 -6.99 2.51 20.81
C ARG A 344 -7.99 2.46 19.67
N MET A 345 -8.49 1.28 19.36
CA MET A 345 -9.40 1.09 18.24
C MET A 345 -10.47 0.05 18.56
N LEU A 346 -11.68 0.30 18.09
CA LEU A 346 -12.77 -0.65 18.08
C LEU A 346 -13.47 -0.61 16.72
N ALA A 347 -13.71 -1.78 16.13
CA ALA A 347 -14.37 -1.87 14.84
C ALA A 347 -15.41 -2.99 14.84
N PHE A 348 -16.48 -2.77 14.08
CA PHE A 348 -17.59 -3.69 13.95
C PHE A 348 -17.98 -3.79 12.46
N ASN A 349 -18.18 -5.02 11.96
CA ASN A 349 -18.60 -5.28 10.59
C ASN A 349 -19.83 -6.19 10.55
N VAL A 350 -20.75 -5.86 9.66
CA VAL A 350 -21.97 -6.63 9.39
C VAL A 350 -22.18 -6.76 7.90
N ASN A 351 -22.21 -7.99 7.42
CA ASN A 351 -22.64 -8.33 6.07
C ASN A 351 -23.87 -9.20 6.16
N HIS A 352 -24.96 -8.83 5.48
CA HIS A 352 -26.21 -9.60 5.52
C HIS A 352 -26.86 -9.65 4.12
N ASP A 353 -27.18 -10.88 3.68
CA ASP A 353 -27.89 -11.14 2.45
C ASP A 353 -29.35 -11.50 2.77
N PHE A 354 -30.28 -10.69 2.29
CA PHE A 354 -31.70 -10.88 2.53
C PHE A 354 -32.26 -11.99 1.62
N GLY A 355 -32.94 -12.95 2.22
CA GLY A 355 -33.57 -14.04 1.47
C GLY A 355 -32.59 -15.12 0.98
N GLY A 356 -31.31 -15.00 1.33
CA GLY A 356 -30.28 -15.99 0.94
C GLY A 356 -29.90 -15.94 -0.54
N THR A 357 -30.21 -14.86 -1.22
CA THR A 357 -29.82 -14.56 -2.61
C THR A 357 -28.95 -13.31 -2.64
N ASP A 358 -28.13 -13.16 -3.69
CA ASP A 358 -27.29 -11.97 -3.89
C ASP A 358 -28.07 -10.76 -4.43
N ASP A 359 -29.41 -10.86 -4.53
CA ASP A 359 -30.28 -9.82 -5.06
C ASP A 359 -30.43 -8.62 -4.13
N HIS A 360 -30.44 -8.90 -2.81
CA HIS A 360 -30.63 -7.88 -1.79
C HIS A 360 -29.64 -8.10 -0.67
N TRP A 361 -28.75 -7.16 -0.48
CA TRP A 361 -27.78 -7.26 0.58
C TRP A 361 -27.39 -5.89 1.15
N ILE A 362 -26.91 -5.92 2.39
CA ILE A 362 -26.32 -4.78 3.08
C ILE A 362 -24.97 -5.19 3.69
N ARG A 363 -23.98 -4.35 3.52
CA ARG A 363 -22.65 -4.47 4.11
C ARG A 363 -22.31 -3.16 4.76
N THR A 364 -21.98 -3.20 6.03
CA THR A 364 -21.68 -2.00 6.80
C THR A 364 -20.58 -2.27 7.80
N SER A 365 -19.71 -1.31 7.99
CA SER A 365 -18.71 -1.31 9.03
C SER A 365 -18.65 0.01 9.76
N TYR A 366 -18.34 -0.06 11.04
CA TYR A 366 -18.08 1.10 11.88
C TYR A 366 -16.74 0.92 12.57
N ARG A 367 -15.94 1.98 12.61
CA ARG A 367 -14.67 2.04 13.33
C ARG A 367 -14.59 3.33 14.13
N ILE A 368 -14.17 3.21 15.37
CA ILE A 368 -13.71 4.31 16.20
C ILE A 368 -12.24 4.09 16.53
N SER A 369 -11.42 5.11 16.42
CA SER A 369 -10.02 5.06 16.82
C SER A 369 -9.62 6.35 17.51
N THR A 370 -8.82 6.22 18.58
CA THR A 370 -8.07 7.31 19.18
C THR A 370 -6.59 7.06 18.97
N LEU A 371 -5.86 8.11 18.70
CA LEU A 371 -4.42 8.10 18.51
C LEU A 371 -3.84 9.30 19.21
N ASP A 372 -3.07 9.04 20.26
CA ASP A 372 -2.31 10.03 21.01
C ASP A 372 -0.85 9.90 20.59
N ASN A 373 -0.28 10.95 20.00
CA ASN A 373 1.07 10.94 19.47
C ASN A 373 1.89 12.08 20.07
N PHE A 374 2.98 11.70 20.71
CA PHE A 374 4.00 12.61 21.21
C PHE A 374 5.23 12.53 20.29
N GLN A 375 5.65 13.67 19.77
CA GLN A 375 6.79 13.77 18.89
C GLN A 375 7.76 14.85 19.37
N ASN A 376 9.00 14.47 19.63
CA ASN A 376 10.10 15.38 19.88
C ASN A 376 11.10 15.22 18.72
N GLU A 377 11.16 16.24 17.87
CA GLU A 377 11.90 16.22 16.62
C GLU A 377 13.01 17.27 16.64
N THR A 378 14.18 16.89 16.16
CA THR A 378 15.23 17.84 15.76
C THR A 378 15.52 17.65 14.27
N ARG A 379 15.61 18.76 13.55
CA ARG A 379 15.84 18.78 12.11
C ARG A 379 16.97 19.74 11.79
N ARG A 380 17.94 19.25 11.06
CA ARG A 380 18.98 20.09 10.41
C ARG A 380 18.76 19.98 8.92
N GLN A 381 18.51 21.13 8.29
CA GLN A 381 18.21 21.20 6.87
C GLN A 381 19.12 22.22 6.22
N GLU A 382 19.87 21.81 5.21
CA GLU A 382 20.51 22.71 4.28
C GLU A 382 19.58 22.96 3.10
N GLN A 383 19.10 24.20 2.97
CA GLN A 383 18.24 24.61 1.88
C GLN A 383 19.10 25.03 0.70
N LEU A 384 18.90 24.38 -0.43
CA LEU A 384 19.61 24.62 -1.68
C LEU A 384 18.80 25.64 -2.50
N LEU A 385 19.10 26.94 -2.29
CA LEU A 385 18.25 28.02 -2.80
C LEU A 385 18.57 28.44 -4.26
N GLY A 386 19.38 27.66 -4.98
CA GLY A 386 19.71 27.95 -6.38
C GLY A 386 20.47 29.25 -6.62
N THR A 387 20.67 30.11 -5.64
CA THR A 387 21.55 31.28 -5.63
C THR A 387 22.85 30.89 -4.89
N SER A 388 23.92 31.67 -5.01
CA SER A 388 25.23 31.40 -4.42
C SER A 388 25.23 31.27 -2.87
N ALA A 389 24.07 31.21 -2.23
CA ALA A 389 23.91 31.13 -0.79
C ALA A 389 22.92 29.99 -0.44
N SER A 390 23.45 28.85 0.01
CA SER A 390 22.68 27.90 0.81
C SER A 390 22.30 28.54 2.15
N SER A 391 21.20 28.10 2.76
CA SER A 391 20.86 28.43 4.14
C SER A 391 20.77 27.16 4.96
N LEU A 392 21.37 27.21 6.16
CA LEU A 392 21.27 26.16 7.14
C LEU A 392 20.12 26.50 8.11
N VAL A 393 19.17 25.61 8.23
CA VAL A 393 18.04 25.72 9.15
C VAL A 393 18.14 24.61 10.17
N ASP A 394 18.35 24.97 11.42
CA ASP A 394 18.28 24.08 12.59
C ASP A 394 16.92 24.30 13.25
N ARG A 395 16.11 23.23 13.36
CA ARG A 395 14.77 23.28 13.94
C ARG A 395 14.63 22.24 15.03
N ALA A 396 14.03 22.60 16.13
CA ALA A 396 13.63 21.70 17.18
C ALA A 396 12.14 21.86 17.44
N THR A 397 11.40 20.78 17.35
CA THR A 397 9.93 20.79 17.45
C THR A 397 9.49 19.75 18.45
N ARG A 398 8.62 20.16 19.38
CA ARG A 398 7.83 19.25 20.20
C ARG A 398 6.39 19.35 19.77
N THR A 399 5.77 18.23 19.46
CA THR A 399 4.35 18.16 19.08
C THR A 399 3.67 17.11 19.92
N ASP A 400 2.53 17.47 20.47
CA ASP A 400 1.60 16.60 21.16
C ASP A 400 0.29 16.62 20.39
N THR A 401 -0.22 15.45 19.97
CA THR A 401 -1.39 15.36 19.12
C THR A 401 -2.35 14.31 19.66
N GLU A 402 -3.57 14.70 19.96
CA GLU A 402 -4.66 13.81 20.30
C GLU A 402 -5.66 13.78 19.15
N ASN A 403 -5.92 12.60 18.58
CA ASN A 403 -6.87 12.42 17.50
C ASN A 403 -7.94 11.43 17.91
N SER A 404 -9.18 11.77 17.62
CA SER A 404 -10.32 10.85 17.69
C SER A 404 -11.00 10.80 16.34
N SER A 405 -11.26 9.62 15.83
CA SER A 405 -11.92 9.47 14.53
C SER A 405 -12.98 8.38 14.54
N HIS A 406 -14.09 8.66 13.85
CA HIS A 406 -15.17 7.73 13.61
C HIS A 406 -15.32 7.53 12.11
N ARG A 407 -15.45 6.28 11.66
CA ARG A 407 -15.71 5.96 10.27
C ARG A 407 -16.85 4.97 10.14
N VAL A 408 -17.80 5.29 9.27
CA VAL A 408 -18.92 4.41 8.90
C VAL A 408 -18.81 4.14 7.39
N ASN A 409 -18.84 2.88 6.99
CA ASN A 409 -18.99 2.50 5.59
C ASN A 409 -20.31 1.76 5.41
N LEU A 410 -20.99 2.05 4.32
CA LEU A 410 -22.25 1.42 3.90
C LEU A 410 -22.15 1.05 2.43
N ASN A 411 -22.45 -0.20 2.10
CA ASN A 411 -22.61 -0.67 0.75
C ASN A 411 -23.84 -1.58 0.70
N SER A 412 -24.78 -1.29 -0.20
CA SER A 412 -26.02 -2.06 -0.29
C SER A 412 -26.50 -2.14 -1.73
N GLN A 413 -27.15 -3.25 -2.06
CA GLN A 413 -27.76 -3.50 -3.36
C GLN A 413 -29.17 -4.02 -3.19
N PHE A 414 -30.07 -3.57 -4.06
CA PHE A 414 -31.45 -3.98 -4.13
C PHE A 414 -31.84 -4.20 -5.59
N THR A 415 -32.27 -5.40 -5.92
CA THR A 415 -32.87 -5.73 -7.22
C THR A 415 -34.36 -5.34 -7.18
N LEU A 416 -34.73 -4.29 -7.91
CA LEU A 416 -36.07 -3.76 -7.93
C LEU A 416 -37.00 -4.60 -8.85
N ALA A 417 -36.47 -5.15 -9.90
CA ALA A 417 -37.10 -6.06 -10.84
C ALA A 417 -35.99 -6.74 -11.66
N GLU A 418 -36.35 -7.73 -12.48
CA GLU A 418 -35.41 -8.37 -13.40
C GLU A 418 -34.67 -7.35 -14.26
N GLY A 419 -33.33 -7.36 -14.19
CA GLY A 419 -32.48 -6.39 -14.89
C GLY A 419 -32.54 -4.96 -14.36
N HIS A 420 -33.14 -4.69 -13.20
CA HIS A 420 -33.18 -3.39 -12.54
C HIS A 420 -32.54 -3.47 -11.17
N GLU A 421 -31.42 -2.79 -10.98
CA GLU A 421 -30.67 -2.79 -9.74
C GLU A 421 -30.45 -1.36 -9.24
N LEU A 422 -30.54 -1.21 -7.94
CA LEU A 422 -30.20 0.01 -7.22
C LEU A 422 -29.11 -0.29 -6.22
N ARG A 423 -28.00 0.45 -6.27
CA ARG A 423 -26.88 0.31 -5.36
C ARG A 423 -26.62 1.63 -4.62
N LEU A 424 -26.45 1.56 -3.33
CA LEU A 424 -26.08 2.69 -2.49
C LEU A 424 -24.74 2.37 -1.82
N ARG A 425 -23.75 3.22 -2.07
CA ARG A 425 -22.47 3.24 -1.33
C ARG A 425 -22.34 4.56 -0.61
N GLY A 426 -21.77 4.53 0.59
CA GLY A 426 -21.46 5.74 1.31
C GLY A 426 -20.42 5.50 2.39
N ASN A 427 -19.64 6.52 2.64
CA ASN A 427 -18.81 6.58 3.83
C ASN A 427 -19.03 7.91 4.53
N LEU A 428 -18.88 7.89 5.86
CA LEU A 428 -18.87 9.05 6.70
C LEU A 428 -17.68 8.92 7.64
N ASN A 429 -16.88 9.94 7.72
CA ASN A 429 -15.80 10.05 8.68
C ASN A 429 -15.88 11.36 9.44
N THR A 430 -15.67 11.30 10.74
CA THR A 430 -15.47 12.48 11.58
C THR A 430 -14.12 12.37 12.26
N ARG A 431 -13.46 13.49 12.45
CA ARG A 431 -12.19 13.58 13.16
C ARG A 431 -12.20 14.81 14.04
N ALA A 432 -11.88 14.62 15.32
CA ALA A 432 -11.52 15.68 16.23
C ALA A 432 -10.02 15.57 16.53
N SER A 433 -9.30 16.67 16.47
CA SER A 433 -7.85 16.72 16.67
C SER A 433 -7.47 17.91 17.53
N LEU A 434 -6.73 17.63 18.62
CA LEU A 434 -6.05 18.63 19.41
C LEU A 434 -4.56 18.50 19.14
N LEU A 435 -3.90 19.61 18.83
CA LEU A 435 -2.47 19.66 18.59
C LEU A 435 -1.84 20.81 19.37
N ASP A 436 -0.90 20.48 20.26
CA ASP A 436 -0.01 21.41 20.92
C ASP A 436 1.39 21.30 20.32
N ARG A 437 1.95 22.41 19.85
CA ARG A 437 3.25 22.42 19.22
C ARG A 437 4.09 23.60 19.65
N VAL A 438 5.32 23.27 20.08
CA VAL A 438 6.38 24.21 20.36
C VAL A 438 7.51 24.02 19.36
N ASP A 439 7.91 25.09 18.71
CA ASP A 439 8.87 25.09 17.62
C ASP A 439 9.96 26.15 17.83
N PHE A 440 11.21 25.76 17.70
CA PHE A 440 12.35 26.64 17.69
C PHE A 440 13.11 26.48 16.39
N GLN A 441 13.30 27.56 15.66
CA GLN A 441 14.03 27.58 14.40
C GLN A 441 15.17 28.59 14.45
N ASP A 442 16.36 28.18 14.05
CA ASP A 442 17.55 29.01 13.85
C ASP A 442 17.95 28.91 12.39
N THR A 443 18.03 30.05 11.70
CA THR A 443 18.39 30.11 10.28
C THR A 443 19.70 30.86 10.12
N ARG A 444 20.67 30.23 9.44
CA ARG A 444 21.98 30.78 9.16
C ARG A 444 22.26 30.78 7.64
N SER A 445 23.14 31.67 7.19
CA SER A 445 23.65 31.57 5.83
C SER A 445 24.55 30.34 5.66
N GLY A 446 24.78 29.88 4.43
CA GLY A 446 25.73 28.79 4.15
C GLY A 446 27.17 29.07 4.65
N THR A 447 27.51 30.33 4.96
CA THR A 447 28.77 30.73 5.59
C THR A 447 28.71 30.71 7.13
N GLY A 448 27.55 30.33 7.71
CA GLY A 448 27.35 30.24 9.16
C GLY A 448 26.91 31.54 9.85
N GLN A 449 26.70 32.63 9.10
CA GLN A 449 26.22 33.87 9.67
C GLN A 449 24.76 33.76 10.10
N PHE A 450 24.44 34.20 11.32
CA PHE A 450 23.08 34.24 11.84
C PHE A 450 22.18 35.13 10.99
N LEU A 451 21.01 34.65 10.62
CA LEU A 451 20.01 35.38 9.87
C LEU A 451 18.78 35.71 10.69
N THR A 452 18.12 34.69 11.18
CA THR A 452 16.89 34.80 11.99
C THR A 452 16.77 33.65 12.97
N ALA A 453 16.10 33.90 14.09
CA ALA A 453 15.57 32.83 14.95
C ALA A 453 14.10 33.07 15.23
N ALA A 454 13.35 32.01 15.40
CA ALA A 454 11.94 32.07 15.80
C ALA A 454 11.66 31.03 16.89
N ALA A 455 10.90 31.44 17.89
CA ALA A 455 10.28 30.58 18.86
C ALA A 455 8.77 30.69 18.68
N THR A 456 8.12 29.60 18.29
CA THR A 456 6.68 29.59 17.98
C THR A 456 6.00 28.53 18.80
N ASN A 457 4.90 28.91 19.46
CA ASN A 457 3.95 28.01 20.10
C ASN A 457 2.63 28.16 19.43
N TYR A 458 1.98 27.04 19.07
CA TYR A 458 0.62 27.06 18.57
C TYR A 458 -0.17 25.83 18.99
N ASP A 459 -1.37 26.14 19.47
CA ASP A 459 -2.38 25.16 19.82
C ASP A 459 -3.42 25.17 18.73
N VAL A 460 -3.79 23.99 18.25
CA VAL A 460 -4.81 23.84 17.21
C VAL A 460 -5.89 22.89 17.72
N ASP A 461 -7.12 23.38 17.70
CA ASP A 461 -8.33 22.58 17.88
C ASP A 461 -9.03 22.47 16.52
N SER A 462 -9.26 21.25 16.03
CA SER A 462 -9.91 21.05 14.74
C SER A 462 -10.92 19.92 14.77
N ASP A 463 -12.10 20.23 14.21
CA ASP A 463 -13.18 19.29 13.94
C ASP A 463 -13.39 19.15 12.43
N ASP A 464 -13.23 17.93 11.91
CA ASP A 464 -13.43 17.64 10.51
C ASP A 464 -14.57 16.62 10.35
N VAL A 465 -15.50 16.90 9.44
CA VAL A 465 -16.55 15.98 9.00
C VAL A 465 -16.45 15.79 7.51
N GLY A 466 -16.26 14.55 7.09
CA GLY A 466 -16.17 14.20 5.67
C GLY A 466 -17.06 13.01 5.34
N GLY A 467 -17.61 13.01 4.13
CA GLY A 467 -18.39 11.86 3.69
C GLY A 467 -18.72 11.93 2.22
N ASP A 468 -18.93 10.75 1.64
CA ASP A 468 -19.46 10.62 0.28
C ASP A 468 -20.62 9.65 0.26
N ALA A 469 -21.52 9.89 -0.68
CA ALA A 469 -22.61 8.99 -1.02
C ALA A 469 -22.71 8.84 -2.54
N ARG A 470 -22.87 7.62 -2.98
CA ARG A 470 -23.05 7.25 -4.38
C ARG A 470 -24.29 6.41 -4.52
N LEU A 471 -25.24 6.87 -5.30
CA LEU A 471 -26.45 6.14 -5.70
C LEU A 471 -26.32 5.74 -7.17
N THR A 472 -26.31 4.45 -7.44
CA THR A 472 -26.20 3.91 -8.79
C THR A 472 -27.47 3.16 -9.13
N TRP A 473 -28.10 3.53 -10.24
CA TRP A 473 -29.20 2.80 -10.83
C TRP A 473 -28.76 2.17 -12.14
N ARG A 474 -29.02 0.87 -12.29
CA ARG A 474 -28.64 0.06 -13.44
C ARG A 474 -29.86 -0.62 -14.02
N LYS A 475 -30.02 -0.56 -15.35
CA LYS A 475 -31.09 -1.21 -16.07
C LYS A 475 -30.59 -1.91 -17.33
N ARG A 476 -30.75 -3.23 -17.38
CA ARG A 476 -30.57 -4.01 -18.61
C ARG A 476 -31.82 -3.89 -19.45
N LEU A 477 -31.68 -3.49 -20.72
CA LEU A 477 -32.82 -3.26 -21.62
C LEU A 477 -33.19 -4.53 -22.40
N ASP A 478 -32.20 -5.36 -22.71
CA ASP A 478 -32.35 -6.63 -23.40
C ASP A 478 -31.12 -7.54 -23.14
N ASP A 479 -31.20 -8.78 -23.64
CA ASP A 479 -30.13 -9.79 -23.51
C ASP A 479 -28.95 -9.54 -24.45
N SER A 480 -29.03 -8.58 -25.36
CA SER A 480 -27.94 -8.24 -26.27
C SER A 480 -26.87 -7.40 -25.66
N GLY A 481 -27.09 -6.89 -24.42
CA GLY A 481 -26.14 -6.05 -23.65
C GLY A 481 -26.45 -4.56 -23.73
N ARG A 482 -27.62 -4.16 -24.29
CA ARG A 482 -28.08 -2.78 -24.14
C ARG A 482 -28.40 -2.48 -22.70
N SER A 483 -27.86 -1.38 -22.18
CA SER A 483 -28.06 -0.99 -20.78
C SER A 483 -28.14 0.52 -20.60
N LEU A 484 -28.82 0.92 -19.55
CA LEU A 484 -28.84 2.27 -19.02
C LEU A 484 -28.18 2.27 -17.64
N PHE A 485 -27.39 3.27 -17.41
CA PHE A 485 -26.69 3.51 -16.15
C PHE A 485 -26.89 4.97 -15.75
N ALA A 486 -27.30 5.18 -14.50
CA ALA A 486 -27.41 6.51 -13.90
C ALA A 486 -26.73 6.49 -12.55
N GLU A 487 -25.86 7.46 -12.29
CA GLU A 487 -25.14 7.61 -11.04
C GLU A 487 -25.27 9.03 -10.53
N ALA A 488 -25.57 9.16 -9.23
CA ALA A 488 -25.51 10.41 -8.52
C ALA A 488 -24.51 10.27 -7.39
N ARG A 489 -23.59 11.23 -7.27
CA ARG A 489 -22.58 11.29 -6.21
C ARG A 489 -22.70 12.62 -5.45
N VAL A 490 -22.52 12.56 -4.15
CA VAL A 490 -22.39 13.72 -3.28
C VAL A 490 -21.17 13.48 -2.40
N ASN A 491 -20.31 14.47 -2.31
CA ASN A 491 -19.17 14.49 -1.38
C ASN A 491 -19.25 15.76 -0.55
N LEU A 492 -19.15 15.62 0.76
CA LEU A 492 -19.16 16.72 1.74
C LEU A 492 -17.85 16.67 2.52
N SER A 493 -17.24 17.83 2.71
CA SER A 493 -16.14 18.04 3.67
C SER A 493 -16.41 19.35 4.40
N ASP A 494 -16.40 19.29 5.72
CA ASP A 494 -16.57 20.43 6.62
C ASP A 494 -15.42 20.40 7.61
N SER A 495 -14.73 21.53 7.80
CA SER A 495 -13.58 21.67 8.68
C SER A 495 -13.68 22.95 9.48
N ASP A 496 -13.66 22.83 10.78
CA ASP A 496 -13.56 23.92 11.73
C ASP A 496 -12.22 23.84 12.45
N ARG A 497 -11.46 24.93 12.44
CA ARG A 497 -10.14 24.99 13.05
C ARG A 497 -9.92 26.29 13.79
N LEU A 498 -9.62 26.16 15.07
CA LEU A 498 -9.17 27.25 15.93
C LEU A 498 -7.67 27.09 16.20
N THR A 499 -6.89 28.13 15.93
CA THR A 499 -5.44 28.16 16.16
C THR A 499 -5.07 29.33 17.06
N ASN A 500 -4.41 29.09 18.16
CA ASN A 500 -3.75 30.09 18.99
C ASN A 500 -2.26 30.10 18.65
N LEU A 501 -1.76 31.21 18.14
CA LEU A 501 -0.40 31.37 17.70
C LEU A 501 0.33 32.39 18.57
N ALA A 502 1.43 31.97 19.16
CA ALA A 502 2.37 32.85 19.85
C ALA A 502 3.76 32.66 19.26
N SER A 503 4.35 33.69 18.65
CA SER A 503 5.68 33.60 18.04
C SER A 503 6.52 34.81 18.39
N SER A 504 7.78 34.57 18.78
CA SER A 504 8.79 35.60 18.97
C SER A 504 9.91 35.44 17.94
N ILE A 505 10.17 36.48 17.18
CA ILE A 505 11.14 36.46 16.08
C ILE A 505 12.28 37.42 16.40
N GLU A 506 13.49 36.86 16.38
CA GLU A 506 14.75 37.61 16.50
C GLU A 506 15.41 37.75 15.13
N GLY A 507 15.78 38.95 14.73
CA GLY A 507 16.53 39.23 13.51
C GLY A 507 17.95 39.66 13.80
N ASN A 508 18.80 39.71 12.77
CA ASN A 508 20.16 40.20 12.89
C ASN A 508 20.12 41.73 13.16
N GLU A 509 20.71 42.19 14.27
CA GLU A 509 20.73 43.58 14.72
C GLU A 509 21.45 44.54 13.75
N GLU A 510 22.33 44.06 12.87
CA GLU A 510 23.00 44.85 11.86
C GLU A 510 22.09 45.35 10.73
N ASN A 511 20.83 44.92 10.74
CA ASN A 511 19.85 45.29 9.73
C ASN A 511 18.53 45.78 10.36
N PRO A 512 18.38 47.11 10.60
CA PRO A 512 17.25 47.69 11.36
C PRO A 512 15.87 47.53 10.71
N ARG A 513 15.76 46.90 9.55
CA ARG A 513 14.51 46.55 8.90
C ARG A 513 14.03 45.10 9.23
N ALA A 514 14.78 44.31 9.99
CA ALA A 514 14.27 43.09 10.59
C ALA A 514 13.31 43.53 11.73
N ARG A 515 12.03 43.48 11.49
CA ARG A 515 11.10 43.59 12.62
C ARG A 515 11.30 42.33 13.44
N ALA A 516 12.11 42.42 14.46
CA ALA A 516 11.98 41.61 15.64
C ALA A 516 10.58 41.97 16.18
N GLY A 517 9.77 40.99 16.48
CA GLY A 517 8.44 41.28 16.97
C GLY A 517 7.77 40.01 17.46
N ASP A 518 7.00 40.20 18.50
CA ASP A 518 6.13 39.15 19.01
C ASP A 518 4.83 39.16 18.19
N VAL A 519 4.39 37.98 17.79
CA VAL A 519 3.10 37.75 17.16
C VAL A 519 2.26 36.96 18.13
N LEU A 520 1.12 37.48 18.55
CA LEU A 520 0.16 36.76 19.35
C LEU A 520 -1.19 36.85 18.67
N GLN A 521 -1.69 35.73 18.18
CA GLN A 521 -2.89 35.68 17.33
C GLN A 521 -3.82 34.54 17.70
N GLU A 522 -5.11 34.78 17.54
CA GLU A 522 -6.14 33.78 17.45
C GLU A 522 -6.65 33.71 16.01
N GLN A 523 -6.61 32.56 15.40
CA GLN A 523 -7.01 32.35 14.00
C GLN A 523 -8.12 31.31 13.96
N THR A 524 -9.25 31.64 13.34
CA THR A 524 -10.35 30.71 13.08
C THR A 524 -10.43 30.47 11.57
N ASN A 525 -10.38 29.21 11.15
CA ASN A 525 -10.56 28.80 9.76
C ASN A 525 -11.79 27.89 9.69
N LEU A 526 -12.78 28.31 8.91
CA LEU A 526 -13.98 27.54 8.60
C LEU A 526 -13.94 27.19 7.12
N GLY A 527 -13.92 25.91 6.78
CA GLY A 527 -13.86 25.42 5.42
C GLY A 527 -14.98 24.44 5.12
N GLN A 528 -15.78 24.69 4.09
CA GLN A 528 -16.82 23.79 3.65
C GLN A 528 -16.66 23.49 2.16
N THR A 529 -16.74 22.22 1.79
CA THR A 529 -16.72 21.77 0.39
C THR A 529 -17.89 20.83 0.14
N LEU A 530 -18.70 21.15 -0.87
CA LEU A 530 -19.76 20.30 -1.36
C LEU A 530 -19.57 20.02 -2.84
N THR A 531 -19.32 18.76 -3.18
CA THR A 531 -19.29 18.29 -4.58
C THR A 531 -20.52 17.44 -4.85
N HIS A 532 -21.21 17.71 -5.95
CA HIS A 532 -22.25 16.83 -6.46
C HIS A 532 -22.06 16.57 -7.94
N SER A 533 -22.32 15.35 -8.36
CA SER A 533 -22.27 14.97 -9.78
C SER A 533 -23.39 14.02 -10.15
N VAL A 534 -23.80 14.11 -11.40
CA VAL A 534 -24.76 13.19 -12.03
C VAL A 534 -24.18 12.74 -13.35
N ARG A 535 -24.09 11.43 -13.52
CA ARG A 535 -23.62 10.77 -14.74
C ARG A 535 -24.75 9.91 -15.30
N LEU A 536 -24.95 10.00 -16.59
CA LEU A 536 -25.86 9.13 -17.36
C LEU A 536 -25.04 8.47 -18.47
N SER A 537 -25.22 7.18 -18.66
CA SER A 537 -24.65 6.47 -19.81
C SER A 537 -25.61 5.44 -20.39
N MET A 538 -25.43 5.17 -21.66
CA MET A 538 -26.15 4.16 -22.42
C MET A 538 -25.14 3.32 -23.19
N THR A 539 -25.26 2.01 -23.11
CA THR A 539 -24.47 1.08 -23.92
C THR A 539 -25.29 0.50 -25.07
N GLN A 540 -24.65 0.35 -26.20
CA GLN A 540 -25.20 -0.21 -27.41
C GLN A 540 -24.24 -1.26 -27.98
N PRO A 541 -24.67 -2.52 -28.15
CA PRO A 541 -23.91 -3.52 -28.90
C PRO A 541 -23.71 -3.07 -30.35
N MET A 542 -22.52 -3.31 -30.84
CA MET A 542 -22.09 -2.99 -32.20
C MET A 542 -21.60 -4.27 -32.91
N PRO A 543 -21.48 -4.32 -34.24
CA PRO A 543 -20.89 -5.46 -34.95
C PRO A 543 -19.44 -5.78 -34.43
N TRP A 544 -18.97 -7.00 -34.73
CA TRP A 544 -17.60 -7.48 -34.42
C TRP A 544 -17.30 -7.56 -32.93
N GLU A 545 -18.23 -8.06 -32.12
CA GLU A 545 -18.07 -8.23 -30.68
C GLU A 545 -17.64 -6.93 -29.97
N SER A 546 -18.27 -5.82 -30.40
CA SER A 546 -17.94 -4.51 -29.86
C SER A 546 -19.15 -3.86 -29.20
N MET A 547 -18.85 -2.94 -28.28
CA MET A 547 -19.82 -2.14 -27.54
C MET A 547 -19.47 -0.65 -27.66
N LEU A 548 -20.51 0.17 -27.82
CA LEU A 548 -20.40 1.62 -27.79
C LEU A 548 -21.11 2.15 -26.54
N GLU A 549 -20.42 2.91 -25.72
CA GLU A 549 -20.99 3.71 -24.63
C GLU A 549 -21.05 5.17 -25.06
N VAL A 550 -22.20 5.81 -24.80
CA VAL A 550 -22.35 7.26 -24.86
C VAL A 550 -22.68 7.75 -23.46
N SER A 551 -21.92 8.71 -22.96
CA SER A 551 -22.09 9.21 -21.60
C SER A 551 -22.09 10.74 -21.53
N GLY A 552 -22.82 11.26 -20.55
CA GLY A 552 -22.84 12.66 -20.14
C GLY A 552 -22.73 12.76 -18.63
N GLU A 553 -21.95 13.73 -18.14
CA GLU A 553 -21.72 13.97 -16.72
C GLU A 553 -21.75 15.46 -16.45
N ARG A 554 -22.45 15.85 -15.41
CA ARG A 554 -22.39 17.19 -14.83
C ARG A 554 -21.87 17.08 -13.41
N SER A 555 -20.91 17.91 -13.05
CA SER A 555 -20.37 18.04 -11.70
C SER A 555 -20.28 19.49 -11.32
N ALA A 556 -20.48 19.77 -10.02
CA ALA A 556 -20.20 21.07 -9.44
C ALA A 556 -19.62 20.87 -8.03
N THR A 557 -18.57 21.63 -7.74
CA THR A 557 -17.93 21.72 -6.43
C THR A 557 -18.06 23.16 -5.95
N ALA A 558 -18.75 23.34 -4.85
CA ALA A 558 -18.83 24.61 -4.14
C ALA A 558 -17.90 24.53 -2.91
N GLU A 559 -17.08 25.53 -2.73
CA GLU A 559 -16.13 25.66 -1.63
C GLU A 559 -16.31 27.03 -1.01
N ASP A 560 -16.36 27.07 0.32
CA ASP A 560 -16.44 28.27 1.14
C ASP A 560 -15.33 28.15 2.19
N GLU A 561 -14.47 29.14 2.28
CA GLU A 561 -13.41 29.21 3.28
C GLU A 561 -13.36 30.61 3.87
N ASN A 562 -13.50 30.68 5.19
CA ASN A 562 -13.48 31.89 5.97
C ASN A 562 -12.37 31.82 7.01
N GLN A 563 -11.37 32.67 6.85
CA GLN A 563 -10.30 32.88 7.83
C GLN A 563 -10.51 34.20 8.56
N SER A 564 -10.60 34.14 9.89
CA SER A 564 -10.61 35.32 10.77
C SER A 564 -9.38 35.28 11.66
N VAL A 565 -8.58 36.35 11.62
CA VAL A 565 -7.37 36.49 12.43
C VAL A 565 -7.50 37.69 13.35
N PHE A 566 -7.25 37.48 14.62
CA PHE A 566 -7.26 38.49 15.65
C PHE A 566 -5.86 38.59 16.27
N ASP A 567 -5.33 39.80 16.29
CA ASP A 567 -4.14 40.12 17.08
C ASP A 567 -4.54 40.31 18.56
N ILE A 568 -3.79 39.68 19.45
CA ILE A 568 -4.02 39.77 20.89
C ILE A 568 -3.00 40.71 21.49
N GLY A 569 -3.46 41.88 21.90
CA GLY A 569 -2.62 42.92 22.50
C GLY A 569 -3.00 43.21 23.96
N PRO A 570 -2.31 44.15 24.61
CA PRO A 570 -2.66 44.60 25.98
C PRO A 570 -4.06 45.15 26.12
N ASP A 571 -4.60 45.70 25.04
CA ASP A 571 -5.96 46.30 24.98
C ASP A 571 -7.03 45.25 24.58
N GLY A 572 -6.67 43.97 24.46
CA GLY A 572 -7.55 42.87 24.11
C GLY A 572 -7.40 42.37 22.67
N ARG A 573 -8.44 41.74 22.15
CA ARG A 573 -8.53 41.10 20.83
C ARG A 573 -8.95 42.12 19.77
N THR A 574 -8.13 42.25 18.71
CA THR A 574 -8.33 43.18 17.59
C THR A 574 -8.27 42.43 16.27
N LEU A 575 -9.29 42.59 15.42
CA LEU A 575 -9.32 41.96 14.10
C LEU A 575 -8.15 42.47 13.25
N ASN A 576 -7.40 41.56 12.66
CA ASN A 576 -6.34 41.84 11.69
C ASN A 576 -6.89 41.78 10.26
N PRO A 577 -7.18 42.92 9.63
CA PRO A 577 -7.82 42.93 8.31
C PRO A 577 -6.90 42.50 7.17
N LEU A 578 -5.59 42.41 7.40
CA LEU A 578 -4.64 41.96 6.38
C LEU A 578 -4.57 40.44 6.28
N LEU A 579 -4.89 39.75 7.37
CA LEU A 579 -4.86 38.28 7.48
C LEU A 579 -6.26 37.67 7.50
N THR A 580 -7.29 38.48 7.69
CA THR A 580 -8.70 38.06 7.67
C THR A 580 -9.25 38.12 6.27
N SER A 581 -9.82 37.06 5.75
CA SER A 581 -10.47 37.05 4.45
C SER A 581 -11.42 35.85 4.32
N GLY A 582 -12.46 36.05 3.49
CA GLY A 582 -13.37 35.00 3.06
C GLY A 582 -13.30 34.81 1.55
N PHE A 583 -13.42 33.56 1.10
CA PHE A 583 -13.39 33.19 -0.29
C PHE A 583 -14.42 32.13 -0.61
N GLU A 584 -15.31 32.43 -1.53
CA GLU A 584 -16.27 31.49 -2.09
C GLU A 584 -15.84 31.11 -3.49
N ARG A 585 -15.92 29.83 -3.83
CA ARG A 585 -15.58 29.27 -5.13
C ARG A 585 -16.58 28.24 -5.58
N THR A 586 -16.94 28.29 -6.85
CA THR A 586 -17.67 27.24 -7.53
C THR A 586 -16.92 26.80 -8.78
N TYR A 587 -16.55 25.53 -8.81
CA TYR A 587 -16.04 24.90 -10.02
C TYR A 587 -17.09 23.94 -10.56
N SER A 588 -17.51 24.14 -11.80
CA SER A 588 -18.49 23.26 -12.44
C SER A 588 -18.02 22.81 -13.82
N TYR A 589 -18.41 21.60 -14.21
CA TYR A 589 -18.20 21.13 -15.57
C TYR A 589 -19.36 20.32 -16.11
N LEU A 590 -19.48 20.38 -17.44
CA LEU A 590 -20.28 19.46 -18.25
C LEU A 590 -19.32 18.69 -19.15
N ARG A 591 -19.37 17.36 -19.05
CA ARG A 591 -18.54 16.44 -19.82
C ARG A 591 -19.43 15.50 -20.63
N GLY A 592 -19.17 15.35 -21.89
CA GLY A 592 -19.87 14.39 -22.76
C GLY A 592 -18.91 13.68 -23.67
N GLY A 593 -19.23 12.44 -24.02
CA GLY A 593 -18.34 11.67 -24.87
C GLY A 593 -18.83 10.28 -25.18
N PHE A 594 -17.96 9.54 -25.85
CA PHE A 594 -18.20 8.15 -26.20
C PHE A 594 -16.97 7.30 -25.88
N ARG A 595 -17.24 6.01 -25.68
CA ARG A 595 -16.24 4.98 -25.46
C ARG A 595 -16.60 3.77 -26.32
N PHE A 596 -15.66 3.31 -27.13
CA PHE A 596 -15.75 2.11 -27.94
C PHE A 596 -14.93 1.01 -27.29
N ASN A 597 -15.54 -0.16 -27.07
CA ASN A 597 -14.88 -1.34 -26.53
C ASN A 597 -15.02 -2.48 -27.54
N ARG A 598 -13.91 -3.18 -27.79
CA ARG A 598 -13.91 -4.41 -28.56
C ARG A 598 -13.11 -5.48 -27.82
N THR A 599 -13.75 -6.59 -27.51
CA THR A 599 -13.12 -7.76 -26.89
C THR A 599 -13.00 -8.85 -27.94
N SER A 600 -11.82 -9.49 -28.02
CA SER A 600 -11.54 -10.60 -28.91
C SER A 600 -10.67 -11.62 -28.19
N GLU A 601 -10.47 -12.81 -28.77
CA GLU A 601 -9.55 -13.82 -28.21
C GLU A 601 -8.12 -13.28 -28.03
N ALA A 602 -7.66 -12.36 -28.90
CA ALA A 602 -6.35 -11.77 -28.86
C ALA A 602 -6.19 -10.64 -27.83
N GLY A 603 -7.30 -10.12 -27.27
CA GLY A 603 -7.27 -9.04 -26.28
C GLY A 603 -8.45 -8.08 -26.37
N ARG A 604 -8.35 -7.00 -25.59
CA ARG A 604 -9.38 -5.97 -25.45
C ARG A 604 -8.82 -4.60 -25.88
N LEU A 605 -9.58 -3.89 -26.71
CA LEU A 605 -9.28 -2.51 -27.12
C LEU A 605 -10.38 -1.58 -26.64
N VAL A 606 -10.02 -0.54 -25.91
CA VAL A 606 -10.92 0.54 -25.51
C VAL A 606 -10.41 1.86 -26.08
N LEU A 607 -11.28 2.62 -26.74
CA LEU A 607 -10.99 3.96 -27.27
C LEU A 607 -12.07 4.92 -26.79
N GLY A 608 -11.71 5.98 -26.14
CA GLY A 608 -12.64 6.98 -25.65
C GLY A 608 -12.23 8.39 -25.99
N LEU A 609 -13.24 9.23 -26.18
CA LEU A 609 -13.07 10.66 -26.37
C LEU A 609 -14.16 11.40 -25.60
N ARG A 610 -13.75 12.32 -24.74
CA ARG A 610 -14.66 13.17 -23.97
C ARG A 610 -14.33 14.63 -24.23
N LEU A 611 -15.35 15.45 -24.34
CA LEU A 611 -15.26 16.91 -24.37
C LEU A 611 -15.75 17.44 -23.03
N GLN A 612 -14.98 18.30 -22.40
CA GLN A 612 -15.30 18.94 -21.13
C GLN A 612 -15.34 20.46 -21.31
N GLY A 613 -16.48 21.07 -20.97
CA GLY A 613 -16.58 22.50 -20.73
C GLY A 613 -16.66 22.74 -19.24
N SER A 614 -15.81 23.60 -18.68
CA SER A 614 -15.79 23.90 -17.24
C SER A 614 -15.75 25.40 -16.99
N ASN A 615 -16.37 25.81 -15.87
CA ASN A 615 -16.37 27.18 -15.37
C ASN A 615 -15.83 27.19 -13.95
N LEU A 616 -14.96 28.15 -13.69
CA LEU A 616 -14.46 28.49 -12.37
C LEU A 616 -14.97 29.90 -12.04
N GLU A 617 -15.80 30.01 -11.01
CA GLU A 617 -16.30 31.26 -10.48
C GLU A 617 -15.83 31.38 -9.02
N GLY A 618 -15.37 32.55 -8.62
CA GLY A 618 -14.92 32.79 -7.25
C GLY A 618 -15.15 34.24 -6.85
N THR A 619 -15.33 34.47 -5.55
CA THR A 619 -15.50 35.81 -4.96
C THR A 619 -14.62 35.94 -3.74
N ILE A 620 -13.75 36.95 -3.75
CA ILE A 620 -12.97 37.35 -2.59
C ILE A 620 -13.82 38.33 -1.78
N LEU A 621 -14.40 37.89 -0.65
CA LEU A 621 -15.46 38.61 0.05
C LEU A 621 -15.03 39.97 0.59
N ASP A 622 -13.82 40.10 1.12
CA ASP A 622 -13.26 41.32 1.70
C ASP A 622 -12.89 42.41 0.67
N ARG A 623 -12.66 42.01 -0.58
CA ARG A 623 -12.32 42.96 -1.67
C ARG A 623 -13.43 43.09 -2.70
N SER A 624 -14.46 42.28 -2.61
CA SER A 624 -15.54 42.16 -3.61
C SER A 624 -15.00 41.95 -5.02
N GLU A 625 -13.89 41.19 -5.13
CA GLU A 625 -13.23 40.86 -6.37
C GLU A 625 -13.76 39.53 -6.90
N GLU A 626 -14.24 39.55 -8.14
CA GLU A 626 -14.82 38.36 -8.77
C GLU A 626 -13.80 37.72 -9.75
N ILE A 627 -13.72 36.40 -9.68
CA ILE A 627 -12.94 35.57 -10.59
C ILE A 627 -13.95 34.79 -11.42
N SER A 628 -13.83 34.85 -12.76
CA SER A 628 -14.70 34.06 -13.65
C SER A 628 -13.90 33.61 -14.88
N ASN A 629 -13.66 32.31 -14.97
CA ASN A 629 -12.87 31.69 -16.03
C ASN A 629 -13.58 30.48 -16.60
N GLY A 630 -13.67 30.39 -17.93
CA GLY A 630 -14.23 29.25 -18.65
C GLY A 630 -13.15 28.51 -19.46
N TYR A 631 -13.21 27.20 -19.46
CA TYR A 631 -12.21 26.35 -20.13
C TYR A 631 -12.90 25.27 -20.95
N THR A 632 -12.24 24.84 -22.02
CA THR A 632 -12.70 23.70 -22.83
C THR A 632 -11.53 22.76 -23.09
N HIS A 633 -11.72 21.49 -22.76
CA HIS A 633 -10.69 20.48 -22.91
C HIS A 633 -11.22 19.25 -23.65
N VAL A 634 -10.37 18.67 -24.46
CA VAL A 634 -10.61 17.37 -25.11
C VAL A 634 -9.83 16.32 -24.34
N LEU A 635 -10.50 15.26 -23.90
CA LEU A 635 -9.94 14.24 -23.03
C LEU A 635 -9.96 12.86 -23.71
N PRO A 636 -8.97 12.56 -24.57
CA PRO A 636 -8.83 11.23 -25.17
C PRO A 636 -8.34 10.23 -24.14
N ASN A 637 -8.79 8.98 -24.26
CA ASN A 637 -8.24 7.83 -23.57
C ASN A 637 -8.21 6.62 -24.50
N ALA A 638 -7.22 5.77 -24.32
CA ALA A 638 -7.05 4.54 -25.07
C ALA A 638 -6.46 3.47 -24.16
N GLU A 639 -6.99 2.26 -24.24
CA GLU A 639 -6.45 1.10 -23.56
C GLU A 639 -6.37 -0.06 -24.55
N TYR A 640 -5.26 -0.78 -24.52
CA TYR A 640 -5.10 -2.01 -25.28
C TYR A 640 -4.46 -3.06 -24.37
N ARG A 641 -5.24 -4.10 -24.05
CA ARG A 641 -4.76 -5.28 -23.32
C ARG A 641 -4.68 -6.43 -24.30
N MET A 642 -3.49 -6.97 -24.47
CA MET A 642 -3.19 -8.06 -25.38
C MET A 642 -2.77 -9.28 -24.56
N GLN A 643 -3.43 -10.39 -24.78
CA GLN A 643 -3.01 -11.69 -24.27
C GLN A 643 -2.12 -12.35 -25.32
N LEU A 644 -0.81 -12.41 -25.04
CA LEU A 644 0.17 -12.98 -25.96
C LEU A 644 0.07 -14.51 -25.98
N ASP A 645 -0.19 -15.10 -24.81
CA ASP A 645 -0.51 -16.51 -24.56
C ASP A 645 -1.14 -16.64 -23.16
N GLU A 646 -1.31 -17.88 -22.68
CA GLU A 646 -1.91 -18.18 -21.36
C GLU A 646 -1.09 -17.65 -20.16
N MET A 647 0.19 -17.34 -20.37
CA MET A 647 1.15 -16.93 -19.34
C MET A 647 1.55 -15.45 -19.45
N ARG A 648 1.31 -14.80 -20.59
CA ARG A 648 1.85 -13.47 -20.90
C ARG A 648 0.75 -12.49 -21.29
N THR A 649 0.69 -11.39 -20.58
CA THR A 649 -0.20 -10.27 -20.87
C THR A 649 0.60 -8.98 -21.03
N LEU A 650 0.23 -8.17 -22.02
CA LEU A 650 0.78 -6.84 -22.25
C LEU A 650 -0.37 -5.84 -22.31
N GLN A 651 -0.25 -4.76 -21.51
CA GLN A 651 -1.28 -3.72 -21.45
C GLN A 651 -0.66 -2.34 -21.67
N PHE A 652 -1.34 -1.53 -22.45
CA PHE A 652 -1.04 -0.12 -22.66
C PHE A 652 -2.27 0.68 -22.28
N ARG A 653 -2.10 1.69 -21.44
CA ARG A 653 -3.18 2.60 -21.05
C ARG A 653 -2.69 4.03 -21.22
N TYR A 654 -3.38 4.79 -22.04
CA TYR A 654 -3.18 6.22 -22.21
C TYR A 654 -4.42 6.95 -21.71
N SER A 655 -4.24 7.95 -20.87
CA SER A 655 -5.33 8.77 -20.34
C SER A 655 -4.94 10.22 -20.25
N THR A 656 -5.94 11.09 -20.32
CA THR A 656 -5.78 12.52 -20.10
C THR A 656 -6.75 13.00 -19.03
N SER A 657 -6.31 13.98 -18.24
CA SER A 657 -7.10 14.62 -17.19
C SER A 657 -6.76 16.10 -17.06
N THR A 658 -7.70 16.86 -16.55
CA THR A 658 -7.47 18.25 -16.12
C THR A 658 -7.56 18.33 -14.62
N ARG A 659 -6.79 19.21 -14.02
CA ARG A 659 -6.86 19.57 -12.60
C ARG A 659 -6.99 21.09 -12.50
N GLU A 660 -8.08 21.55 -11.91
CA GLU A 660 -8.28 22.94 -11.55
C GLU A 660 -7.33 23.36 -10.43
N PRO A 661 -6.94 24.65 -10.37
CA PRO A 661 -6.20 25.16 -9.22
C PRO A 661 -6.99 24.92 -7.93
N ARG A 662 -6.33 24.55 -6.87
CA ARG A 662 -6.96 24.38 -5.55
C ARG A 662 -7.40 25.72 -5.00
N MET A 663 -8.36 25.72 -4.07
CA MET A 663 -8.79 26.91 -3.39
C MET A 663 -7.62 27.63 -2.72
N THR A 664 -6.78 26.90 -1.99
CA THR A 664 -5.55 27.43 -1.35
C THR A 664 -4.53 28.00 -2.31
N ASP A 665 -4.55 27.59 -3.58
CA ASP A 665 -3.67 28.15 -4.62
C ASP A 665 -4.21 29.47 -5.19
N LEU A 666 -5.54 29.64 -5.19
CA LEU A 666 -6.22 30.84 -5.72
C LEU A 666 -6.38 31.95 -4.68
N GLN A 667 -6.52 31.58 -3.41
CA GLN A 667 -6.79 32.51 -2.32
C GLN A 667 -5.64 33.51 -2.14
N PRO A 668 -5.86 34.81 -2.27
CA PRO A 668 -4.81 35.81 -2.05
C PRO A 668 -4.51 36.03 -0.55
N PHE A 669 -4.81 35.05 0.30
CA PHE A 669 -4.55 35.13 1.73
C PHE A 669 -3.08 34.97 2.05
N VAL A 670 -2.68 35.63 3.09
CA VAL A 670 -1.36 35.48 3.68
C VAL A 670 -1.44 34.44 4.79
N ASP A 671 -0.92 33.22 4.52
CA ASP A 671 -0.71 32.24 5.59
C ASP A 671 0.63 32.56 6.28
N ASN A 672 0.55 33.02 7.52
CA ASN A 672 1.68 33.41 8.37
C ASN A 672 1.88 32.48 9.58
N ARG A 673 1.31 31.28 9.58
CA ARG A 673 1.52 30.26 10.64
C ARG A 673 3.01 29.91 10.82
N ASP A 674 3.76 29.99 9.74
CA ASP A 674 5.22 30.04 9.78
C ASP A 674 5.65 31.47 9.41
N PRO A 675 5.98 32.31 10.39
CA PRO A 675 6.29 33.74 10.13
C PRO A 675 7.54 33.95 9.26
N LEU A 676 8.39 32.94 9.16
CA LEU A 676 9.57 32.98 8.30
C LEU A 676 9.30 32.47 6.88
N ARG A 677 8.13 31.86 6.65
CA ARG A 677 7.74 31.28 5.37
C ARG A 677 6.28 31.58 5.05
N ILE A 678 6.05 32.73 4.48
CA ILE A 678 4.73 33.22 4.13
C ILE A 678 4.25 32.60 2.81
N ARG A 679 3.02 32.11 2.78
CA ARG A 679 2.36 31.64 1.57
C ARG A 679 1.24 32.59 1.17
N MET A 680 1.09 32.77 -0.16
CA MET A 680 0.06 33.62 -0.73
C MET A 680 -0.41 32.99 -2.04
N GLY A 681 -1.71 32.86 -2.25
CA GLY A 681 -2.28 32.32 -3.47
C GLY A 681 -2.22 33.29 -4.65
N ASN A 682 -2.62 32.79 -5.83
CA ASN A 682 -2.65 33.51 -7.09
C ASN A 682 -3.98 33.23 -7.82
N PRO A 683 -4.87 34.23 -7.92
CA PRO A 683 -6.18 34.07 -8.57
C PRO A 683 -6.10 33.90 -10.09
N ASP A 684 -4.97 34.23 -10.73
CA ASP A 684 -4.78 34.17 -12.19
C ASP A 684 -4.40 32.75 -12.68
N LEU A 685 -4.36 31.75 -11.82
CA LEU A 685 -3.99 30.39 -12.17
C LEU A 685 -4.98 29.75 -13.15
N GLN A 686 -4.41 28.98 -14.08
CA GLN A 686 -5.16 28.18 -15.04
C GLN A 686 -5.06 26.69 -14.71
N PRO A 687 -6.04 25.88 -15.14
CA PRO A 687 -6.01 24.43 -14.95
C PRO A 687 -4.79 23.78 -15.61
N GLU A 688 -4.29 22.76 -14.95
CA GLU A 688 -3.31 21.84 -15.51
C GLU A 688 -3.96 20.84 -16.45
N TYR A 689 -3.18 20.36 -17.43
CA TYR A 689 -3.58 19.26 -18.30
C TYR A 689 -2.51 18.18 -18.29
N THR A 690 -2.90 16.99 -17.85
CA THR A 690 -1.97 15.87 -17.68
C THR A 690 -2.23 14.77 -18.71
N HIS A 691 -1.16 14.36 -19.38
CA HIS A 691 -1.08 13.15 -20.21
C HIS A 691 -0.41 12.05 -19.38
N ARG A 692 -1.00 10.87 -19.32
CA ARG A 692 -0.44 9.71 -18.65
C ARG A 692 -0.42 8.51 -19.56
N LEU A 693 0.74 7.89 -19.70
CA LEU A 693 0.93 6.61 -20.38
C LEU A 693 1.41 5.58 -19.37
N ARG A 694 0.66 4.51 -19.22
CA ARG A 694 1.03 3.35 -18.40
C ARG A 694 1.17 2.13 -19.30
N THR A 695 2.21 1.35 -19.07
CA THR A 695 2.51 0.10 -19.77
C THR A 695 2.81 -0.96 -18.73
N GLU A 696 2.24 -2.15 -18.90
CA GLU A 696 2.43 -3.28 -18.01
C GLU A 696 2.66 -4.54 -18.82
N TYR A 697 3.67 -5.29 -18.44
CA TYR A 697 3.95 -6.62 -18.96
C TYR A 697 3.99 -7.61 -17.81
N ARG A 698 3.17 -8.67 -17.90
CA ARG A 698 3.07 -9.74 -16.91
C ARG A 698 3.42 -11.06 -17.58
N PHE A 699 4.30 -11.79 -16.95
CA PHE A 699 4.61 -13.16 -17.26
C PHE A 699 4.59 -13.97 -15.96
N PHE A 700 3.77 -15.01 -15.92
CA PHE A 700 3.72 -15.95 -14.82
C PHE A 700 3.63 -17.37 -15.36
N ASP A 701 4.70 -18.14 -15.14
CA ASP A 701 4.73 -19.55 -15.46
C ASP A 701 4.33 -20.37 -14.24
N MET A 702 3.09 -20.84 -14.22
CA MET A 702 2.54 -21.64 -13.13
C MET A 702 3.24 -23.01 -12.96
N PHE A 703 4.08 -23.44 -13.92
CA PHE A 703 4.77 -24.72 -13.88
C PHE A 703 6.15 -24.61 -13.23
N SER A 704 6.88 -23.56 -13.57
CA SER A 704 8.21 -23.30 -13.01
C SER A 704 8.20 -22.34 -11.83
N PHE A 705 7.06 -21.66 -11.57
CA PHE A 705 6.91 -20.55 -10.62
C PHE A 705 7.84 -19.37 -10.93
N VAL A 706 8.24 -19.23 -12.17
CA VAL A 706 8.97 -18.04 -12.61
C VAL A 706 7.96 -16.97 -12.92
N ASN A 707 8.14 -15.80 -12.31
CA ASN A 707 7.35 -14.62 -12.60
C ASN A 707 8.23 -13.47 -13.07
N LEU A 708 7.70 -12.66 -13.95
CA LEU A 708 8.29 -11.40 -14.37
C LEU A 708 7.17 -10.39 -14.53
N PHE A 709 7.21 -9.38 -13.72
CA PHE A 709 6.33 -8.24 -13.84
C PHE A 709 7.17 -7.00 -14.17
N THR A 710 6.74 -6.24 -15.18
CA THR A 710 7.39 -4.99 -15.55
C THR A 710 6.33 -3.94 -15.85
N TRP A 711 6.48 -2.77 -15.27
CA TRP A 711 5.59 -1.65 -15.52
C TRP A 711 6.36 -0.36 -15.74
N ALA A 712 5.76 0.56 -16.48
CA ALA A 712 6.25 1.91 -16.66
C ALA A 712 5.09 2.88 -16.72
N ASN A 713 5.21 4.00 -16.04
CA ASN A 713 4.25 5.08 -16.03
C ASN A 713 4.97 6.39 -16.35
N VAL A 714 4.56 7.06 -17.41
CA VAL A 714 5.09 8.37 -17.83
C VAL A 714 3.95 9.38 -17.76
N SER A 715 4.17 10.47 -17.04
CA SER A 715 3.22 11.56 -16.90
C SER A 715 3.87 12.88 -17.32
N VAL A 716 3.14 13.62 -18.14
CA VAL A 716 3.51 14.98 -18.56
C VAL A 716 2.36 15.91 -18.20
N THR A 717 2.63 16.84 -17.32
CA THR A 717 1.68 17.89 -16.95
C THR A 717 2.06 19.16 -17.66
N THR A 718 1.19 19.64 -18.52
CA THR A 718 1.33 20.92 -19.18
C THR A 718 0.62 22.00 -18.37
N ASN A 719 1.12 23.21 -18.43
CA ASN A 719 0.62 24.33 -17.63
C ASN A 719 0.68 24.04 -16.12
N ASP A 720 1.78 23.41 -15.71
CA ASP A 720 2.02 22.97 -14.33
C ASP A 720 1.93 24.12 -13.32
N ILE A 721 1.25 23.90 -12.21
CA ILE A 721 1.15 24.86 -11.10
C ILE A 721 2.37 24.68 -10.21
N ALA A 722 3.42 25.42 -10.53
CA ALA A 722 4.70 25.43 -9.84
C ALA A 722 4.74 26.51 -8.75
N GLN A 723 5.81 26.51 -7.96
CA GLN A 723 6.02 27.52 -6.93
C GLN A 723 6.93 28.64 -7.43
N SER A 724 6.56 29.87 -7.10
CA SER A 724 7.43 31.05 -7.18
C SER A 724 7.86 31.41 -5.76
N ARG A 725 9.14 31.28 -5.49
CA ARG A 725 9.76 31.54 -4.19
C ARG A 725 10.64 32.78 -4.25
N THR A 726 10.33 33.75 -3.42
CA THR A 726 11.20 34.92 -3.21
C THR A 726 11.84 34.78 -1.84
N VAL A 727 13.18 34.75 -1.83
CA VAL A 727 13.98 34.67 -0.60
C VAL A 727 14.66 35.98 -0.37
N THR A 728 14.40 36.60 0.75
CA THR A 728 15.10 37.85 1.15
C THR A 728 16.50 37.50 1.67
N GLN A 729 17.37 38.51 1.71
CA GLN A 729 18.74 38.38 2.30
C GLN A 729 18.72 37.96 3.76
N ARG A 730 17.57 37.99 4.42
CA ARG A 730 17.36 37.59 5.83
C ARG A 730 16.80 36.19 6.00
N GLY A 731 16.62 35.46 4.89
CA GLY A 731 16.03 34.11 4.93
C GLY A 731 14.51 34.07 5.02
N LEU A 732 13.81 35.23 5.02
CA LEU A 732 12.35 35.23 4.88
C LEU A 732 11.96 34.78 3.49
N GLN A 733 11.00 33.87 3.41
CA GLN A 733 10.51 33.31 2.16
C GLN A 733 9.07 33.74 1.92
N THR A 734 8.78 34.17 0.69
CA THR A 734 7.41 34.32 0.19
C THR A 734 7.21 33.32 -0.93
N ILE A 735 6.17 32.52 -0.84
CA ILE A 735 5.87 31.44 -1.79
C ILE A 735 4.49 31.71 -2.38
N SER A 736 4.40 31.73 -3.70
CA SER A 736 3.12 31.80 -4.42
C SER A 736 3.09 30.81 -5.59
N PRO A 737 1.91 30.21 -5.90
CA PRO A 737 1.77 29.34 -7.04
C PRO A 737 1.73 30.12 -8.35
N VAL A 738 2.31 29.57 -9.41
CA VAL A 738 2.32 30.14 -10.76
C VAL A 738 2.22 29.01 -11.79
N ASN A 739 1.57 29.24 -12.92
CA ASN A 739 1.65 28.29 -14.03
C ASN A 739 3.01 28.41 -14.73
N LEU A 740 3.82 27.35 -14.75
CA LEU A 740 5.19 27.37 -15.24
C LEU A 740 5.56 26.13 -16.04
N GLY A 741 5.47 26.22 -17.36
CA GLY A 741 5.99 25.21 -18.27
C GLY A 741 5.35 23.83 -18.13
N ASN A 742 6.17 22.80 -18.27
CA ASN A 742 5.75 21.39 -18.19
C ASN A 742 6.54 20.67 -17.11
N ALA A 743 5.82 19.91 -16.28
CA ALA A 743 6.42 18.96 -15.36
C ALA A 743 6.42 17.54 -15.97
N TRP A 744 7.46 16.78 -15.71
CA TRP A 744 7.62 15.40 -16.17
C TRP A 744 7.83 14.46 -14.99
N SER A 745 7.17 13.35 -15.01
CA SER A 745 7.50 12.24 -14.14
C SER A 745 7.48 10.93 -14.92
N ALA A 746 8.46 10.09 -14.66
CA ALA A 746 8.51 8.73 -15.19
C ALA A 746 8.94 7.81 -14.06
N ASN A 747 8.14 6.80 -13.81
CA ASN A 747 8.44 5.76 -12.85
C ASN A 747 8.15 4.39 -13.47
N GLY A 748 8.98 3.42 -13.14
CA GLY A 748 8.85 2.08 -13.65
C GLY A 748 9.55 1.09 -12.75
N GLY A 749 9.10 -0.15 -12.81
CA GLY A 749 9.68 -1.22 -12.01
C GLY A 749 9.69 -2.54 -12.76
N THR A 750 10.56 -3.41 -12.33
CA THR A 750 10.63 -4.81 -12.78
C THR A 750 10.84 -5.68 -11.56
N SER A 751 9.96 -6.66 -11.36
CA SER A 751 10.09 -7.72 -10.37
C SER A 751 10.26 -9.05 -11.09
N PHE A 752 11.27 -9.81 -10.72
CA PHE A 752 11.57 -11.12 -11.28
C PHE A 752 11.77 -12.13 -10.16
N GLY A 753 10.85 -13.09 -10.05
CA GLY A 753 10.90 -14.16 -9.06
C GLY A 753 11.22 -15.50 -9.70
N ARG A 754 12.12 -16.26 -9.08
CA ARG A 754 12.50 -17.60 -9.54
C ARG A 754 12.81 -18.55 -8.38
N PRO A 755 12.19 -19.75 -8.34
CA PRO A 755 12.60 -20.80 -7.42
C PRO A 755 14.03 -21.28 -7.67
N LEU A 756 14.79 -21.41 -6.59
CA LEU A 756 16.14 -21.99 -6.58
C LEU A 756 16.07 -23.41 -6.01
N ARG A 757 15.73 -24.38 -6.85
CA ARG A 757 15.47 -25.78 -6.46
C ARG A 757 16.64 -26.44 -5.72
N TRP A 758 17.88 -26.10 -6.09
CA TRP A 758 19.09 -26.64 -5.50
C TRP A 758 19.32 -26.27 -4.03
N MET A 759 18.69 -25.18 -3.55
CA MET A 759 18.74 -24.74 -2.15
C MET A 759 17.36 -24.75 -1.46
N GLY A 760 16.32 -25.24 -2.15
CA GLY A 760 14.95 -25.24 -1.59
C GLY A 760 14.39 -23.84 -1.36
N GLY A 761 14.88 -22.84 -2.06
CA GLY A 761 14.55 -21.43 -1.86
C GLY A 761 13.93 -20.76 -3.10
N GLN A 762 13.75 -19.46 -2.99
CA GLN A 762 13.36 -18.54 -4.05
C GLN A 762 14.28 -17.33 -4.04
N VAL A 763 14.53 -16.76 -5.20
CA VAL A 763 15.17 -15.45 -5.36
C VAL A 763 14.19 -14.51 -6.02
N ASP A 764 14.08 -13.31 -5.46
CA ASP A 764 13.32 -12.21 -6.01
C ASP A 764 14.27 -11.05 -6.29
N LEU A 765 14.23 -10.53 -7.52
CA LEU A 765 15.04 -9.42 -7.99
C LEU A 765 14.12 -8.27 -8.35
N ASN A 766 14.30 -7.14 -7.69
CA ASN A 766 13.50 -5.94 -7.91
C ASN A 766 14.39 -4.81 -8.44
N TYR A 767 13.86 -4.09 -9.40
CA TYR A 767 14.47 -2.88 -9.93
C TYR A 767 13.41 -1.81 -10.07
N ASP A 768 13.62 -0.63 -9.48
CA ASP A 768 12.76 0.53 -9.60
C ASP A 768 13.52 1.72 -10.16
N LEU A 769 12.89 2.40 -11.10
CA LEU A 769 13.35 3.66 -11.68
C LEU A 769 12.36 4.77 -11.33
N ARG A 770 12.86 5.89 -10.84
CA ARG A 770 12.08 7.11 -10.65
C ARG A 770 12.81 8.29 -11.28
N TYR A 771 12.11 9.01 -12.12
CA TYR A 771 12.56 10.25 -12.71
C TYR A 771 11.50 11.32 -12.50
N SER A 772 11.91 12.49 -12.06
CA SER A 772 11.05 13.67 -11.99
C SER A 772 11.80 14.89 -12.49
N SER A 773 11.08 15.78 -13.16
CA SER A 773 11.58 17.09 -13.56
C SER A 773 10.48 18.11 -13.34
N SER A 774 10.73 19.10 -12.51
CA SER A 774 9.84 20.20 -12.18
C SER A 774 10.54 21.54 -12.33
N ASN A 775 9.75 22.57 -12.56
CA ASN A 775 10.21 23.94 -12.65
C ASN A 775 9.71 24.73 -11.44
N GLU A 776 10.48 25.70 -11.00
CA GLU A 776 10.08 26.69 -9.98
C GLU A 776 10.74 28.04 -10.29
N PHE A 777 10.19 29.12 -9.78
CA PHE A 777 10.93 30.39 -9.75
C PHE A 777 11.61 30.57 -8.39
N VAL A 778 12.90 30.90 -8.41
CA VAL A 778 13.63 31.32 -7.24
C VAL A 778 14.14 32.74 -7.50
N ASN A 779 13.62 33.71 -6.74
CA ASN A 779 13.92 35.13 -6.93
C ASN A 779 13.70 35.60 -8.38
N GLN A 780 12.58 35.16 -8.99
CA GLN A 780 12.17 35.45 -10.37
C GLN A 780 13.04 34.81 -11.48
N VAL A 781 13.95 33.91 -11.12
CA VAL A 781 14.75 33.15 -12.09
C VAL A 781 14.21 31.70 -12.11
N GLU A 782 13.99 31.19 -13.31
CA GLU A 782 13.51 29.79 -13.48
C GLU A 782 14.62 28.81 -13.05
N ASN A 783 14.28 27.93 -12.15
CA ASN A 783 15.08 26.81 -11.73
C ASN A 783 14.38 25.52 -12.14
N ARG A 784 15.08 24.67 -12.88
CA ARG A 784 14.62 23.32 -13.18
C ARG A 784 15.36 22.33 -12.32
N SER A 785 14.64 21.63 -11.50
CA SER A 785 15.17 20.50 -10.76
C SER A 785 14.89 19.17 -11.47
N ARG A 786 15.84 18.27 -11.42
CA ARG A 786 15.71 16.89 -11.92
C ARG A 786 16.18 15.94 -10.86
N SER A 787 15.45 14.87 -10.68
CA SER A 787 15.86 13.77 -9.80
C SER A 787 15.72 12.47 -10.55
N LEU A 788 16.77 11.66 -10.51
CA LEU A 788 16.81 10.31 -11.08
C LEU A 788 17.24 9.34 -9.98
N SER A 789 16.46 8.33 -9.72
CA SER A 789 16.75 7.33 -8.70
C SER A 789 16.60 5.92 -9.28
N HIS A 790 17.60 5.08 -9.02
CA HIS A 790 17.64 3.67 -9.35
C HIS A 790 17.68 2.88 -8.05
N THR A 791 16.72 2.00 -7.83
CA THR A 791 16.70 1.09 -6.68
C THR A 791 16.82 -0.33 -7.16
N PHE A 792 17.80 -1.07 -6.66
CA PHE A 792 18.02 -2.48 -6.92
C PHE A 792 17.75 -3.26 -5.64
N GLY A 793 16.91 -4.27 -5.72
CA GLY A 793 16.59 -5.17 -4.63
C GLY A 793 16.93 -6.61 -4.98
N ILE A 794 17.43 -7.34 -4.00
CA ILE A 794 17.57 -8.79 -4.04
C ILE A 794 17.05 -9.37 -2.74
N GLU A 795 16.19 -10.37 -2.84
CA GLU A 795 15.68 -11.11 -1.70
C GLU A 795 15.84 -12.61 -1.94
N LEU A 796 16.19 -13.33 -0.89
CA LEU A 796 16.32 -14.78 -0.85
C LEU A 796 15.46 -15.30 0.29
N GLU A 797 14.58 -16.26 0.03
CA GLU A 797 13.79 -16.93 1.05
C GLU A 797 13.79 -18.46 0.85
N ASN A 798 13.53 -19.22 1.92
CA ASN A 798 13.27 -20.64 1.79
C ASN A 798 11.79 -20.90 1.47
N ARG A 799 11.52 -21.93 0.64
CA ARG A 799 10.15 -22.32 0.25
C ARG A 799 9.51 -23.32 1.19
N ALA A 800 10.29 -24.24 1.74
CA ALA A 800 9.81 -25.22 2.71
C ALA A 800 9.89 -24.61 4.11
N LYS A 801 8.76 -24.11 4.61
CA LYS A 801 8.67 -23.38 5.88
C LYS A 801 8.19 -24.28 7.03
N GLU A 802 8.54 -25.58 7.03
CA GLU A 802 8.10 -26.55 8.04
C GLU A 802 8.92 -26.44 9.34
N ASP A 803 10.25 -26.42 9.22
CA ASP A 803 11.17 -26.41 10.36
C ASP A 803 11.75 -25.02 10.61
N TYR A 804 11.86 -24.22 9.58
CA TYR A 804 12.37 -22.85 9.64
C TYR A 804 11.81 -22.00 8.52
N ASP A 805 11.70 -20.70 8.78
CA ASP A 805 11.38 -19.66 7.80
C ASP A 805 12.53 -18.65 7.83
N VAL A 806 13.26 -18.53 6.75
CA VAL A 806 14.42 -17.62 6.65
C VAL A 806 14.29 -16.79 5.40
N ARG A 807 14.38 -15.49 5.58
CA ARG A 807 14.37 -14.48 4.53
C ARG A 807 15.52 -13.50 4.73
N GLY A 808 16.17 -13.08 3.67
CA GLY A 808 17.21 -12.07 3.74
C GLY A 808 17.39 -11.36 2.42
N GLY A 809 17.67 -10.07 2.48
CA GLY A 809 17.79 -9.27 1.28
C GLY A 809 18.67 -8.04 1.44
N ALA A 810 18.87 -7.39 0.30
CA ALA A 810 19.62 -6.15 0.19
C ALA A 810 18.90 -5.21 -0.79
N LYS A 811 18.83 -3.94 -0.43
CA LYS A 811 18.31 -2.84 -1.25
C LYS A 811 19.39 -1.79 -1.44
N LEU A 812 19.66 -1.41 -2.68
CA LEU A 812 20.63 -0.38 -3.04
C LEU A 812 19.94 0.71 -3.84
N THR A 813 19.97 1.94 -3.35
CA THR A 813 19.41 3.11 -4.03
C THR A 813 20.52 4.05 -4.45
N LEU A 814 20.58 4.33 -5.76
CA LEU A 814 21.47 5.30 -6.37
C LEU A 814 20.63 6.48 -6.81
N SER A 815 20.94 7.67 -6.37
CA SER A 815 20.17 8.87 -6.70
C SER A 815 21.08 9.98 -7.21
N ASP A 816 20.61 10.68 -8.27
CA ASP A 816 21.21 11.88 -8.87
C ASP A 816 20.19 12.99 -8.78
N VAL A 817 20.58 14.14 -8.26
CA VAL A 817 19.77 15.34 -8.18
C VAL A 817 20.52 16.49 -8.82
N SER A 818 19.90 17.20 -9.77
CA SER A 818 20.53 18.29 -10.50
C SER A 818 19.63 19.51 -10.64
N TYR A 819 20.25 20.70 -10.68
CA TYR A 819 19.60 22.00 -10.72
C TYR A 819 20.12 22.82 -11.88
N SER A 820 19.23 23.50 -12.61
CA SER A 820 19.63 24.36 -13.74
C SER A 820 20.16 25.71 -13.31
N LEU A 821 19.78 26.22 -12.14
CA LEU A 821 20.16 27.53 -11.66
C LEU A 821 21.55 27.55 -11.01
N ASN A 822 21.92 26.46 -10.35
CA ASN A 822 23.23 26.31 -9.70
C ASN A 822 23.70 24.86 -9.75
N GLU A 823 24.64 24.57 -10.67
CA GLU A 823 25.19 23.22 -10.85
C GLU A 823 26.10 22.78 -9.68
N GLU A 824 26.57 23.71 -8.81
CA GLU A 824 27.34 23.37 -7.61
C GLU A 824 26.51 22.61 -6.56
N LEU A 825 25.17 22.68 -6.69
CA LEU A 825 24.22 21.98 -5.84
C LEU A 825 23.83 20.58 -6.36
N ASN A 826 24.39 20.16 -7.49
CA ASN A 826 24.19 18.82 -8.01
C ASN A 826 24.82 17.79 -7.09
N GLU A 827 24.06 16.77 -6.70
CA GLU A 827 24.49 15.76 -5.74
C GLU A 827 24.13 14.35 -6.21
N ASP A 828 25.09 13.45 -6.07
CA ASP A 828 24.92 12.00 -6.23
C ASP A 828 25.02 11.35 -4.87
N TYR A 829 24.11 10.45 -4.51
CA TYR A 829 24.21 9.74 -3.25
C TYR A 829 23.77 8.28 -3.35
N VAL A 830 24.26 7.48 -2.40
CA VAL A 830 24.03 6.03 -2.33
C VAL A 830 23.50 5.65 -0.96
N ASN A 831 22.33 5.05 -0.91
CA ASN A 831 21.77 4.44 0.29
C ASN A 831 21.61 2.94 0.13
N SER A 832 21.88 2.19 1.18
CA SER A 832 21.73 0.74 1.17
C SER A 832 20.99 0.27 2.43
N THR A 833 20.20 -0.79 2.27
CA THR A 833 19.57 -1.48 3.39
C THR A 833 19.85 -2.97 3.25
N LEU A 834 20.36 -3.58 4.32
CA LEU A 834 20.47 -5.02 4.47
C LEU A 834 19.43 -5.46 5.50
N TYR A 835 18.69 -6.50 5.21
CA TYR A 835 17.68 -7.01 6.14
C TYR A 835 17.63 -8.54 6.13
N GLY A 836 17.13 -9.12 7.20
CA GLY A 836 16.90 -10.55 7.29
C GLY A 836 16.05 -10.91 8.48
N SER A 837 15.26 -11.95 8.33
CA SER A 837 14.45 -12.56 9.37
C SER A 837 14.63 -14.06 9.39
N ALA A 838 14.51 -14.67 10.55
CA ALA A 838 14.54 -16.12 10.70
C ALA A 838 13.64 -16.55 11.85
N ASP A 839 12.77 -17.51 11.56
CA ASP A 839 11.96 -18.24 12.53
C ASP A 839 12.33 -19.71 12.53
N PHE A 840 12.64 -20.27 13.69
CA PHE A 840 12.97 -21.68 13.88
C PHE A 840 11.85 -22.37 14.68
N TYR A 841 11.26 -23.42 14.12
CA TYR A 841 10.15 -24.17 14.69
C TYR A 841 10.65 -25.42 15.40
N LEU A 842 10.69 -25.40 16.71
CA LEU A 842 11.21 -26.47 17.56
C LEU A 842 10.06 -27.14 18.33
N GLY A 843 9.20 -27.85 17.63
CA GLY A 843 8.01 -28.47 18.20
C GLY A 843 6.99 -27.42 18.67
N ALA A 844 6.79 -27.29 20.00
CA ALA A 844 5.89 -26.28 20.56
C ALA A 844 6.56 -24.90 20.72
N TRP A 845 7.85 -24.80 20.49
CA TRP A 845 8.61 -23.54 20.58
C TRP A 845 8.89 -22.96 19.23
N THR A 846 8.89 -21.63 19.15
CA THR A 846 9.37 -20.87 17.99
C THR A 846 10.37 -19.83 18.48
N LEU A 847 11.54 -19.80 17.87
CA LEU A 847 12.55 -18.77 18.06
C LEU A 847 12.57 -17.90 16.82
N GLY A 848 12.23 -16.62 16.98
CA GLY A 848 12.20 -15.62 15.90
C GLY A 848 13.29 -14.58 16.11
N THR A 849 13.84 -14.08 15.00
CA THR A 849 14.76 -12.94 15.02
C THR A 849 14.64 -12.14 13.72
N GLU A 850 14.78 -10.83 13.83
CA GLU A 850 14.78 -9.91 12.70
C GLU A 850 15.90 -8.87 12.85
N PHE A 851 16.57 -8.59 11.75
CA PHE A 851 17.68 -7.65 11.69
C PHE A 851 17.56 -6.76 10.48
N GLN A 852 17.76 -5.44 10.65
CA GLN A 852 17.82 -4.45 9.58
C GLN A 852 19.01 -3.53 9.78
N TRP A 853 19.79 -3.32 8.74
CA TRP A 853 20.95 -2.41 8.78
C TRP A 853 20.85 -1.40 7.64
N ARG A 854 20.70 -0.12 7.99
CA ARG A 854 20.65 1.00 7.06
C ARG A 854 22.02 1.66 6.99
N LEU A 855 22.47 1.81 5.76
CA LEU A 855 23.74 2.42 5.40
C LEU A 855 23.45 3.68 4.61
N TYR A 856 23.79 4.83 5.16
CA TYR A 856 23.62 6.12 4.50
C TYR A 856 24.94 6.59 3.90
N ASP A 857 24.86 7.42 2.86
CA ASP A 857 26.01 8.02 2.21
C ASP A 857 26.83 8.84 3.22
N GLN A 858 28.09 8.45 3.40
CA GLN A 858 28.96 9.07 4.40
C GLN A 858 29.58 10.39 3.92
N ASP A 859 29.70 10.57 2.61
CA ASP A 859 30.26 11.80 2.04
C ASP A 859 29.27 12.94 2.23
N LEU A 860 27.97 12.66 2.15
CA LEU A 860 26.90 13.64 2.27
C LEU A 860 26.52 13.90 3.74
N PHE A 861 26.38 12.85 4.57
CA PHE A 861 25.85 12.98 5.93
C PHE A 861 26.92 12.81 7.03
N GLY A 862 28.14 12.49 6.66
CA GLY A 862 29.26 12.23 7.56
C GLY A 862 29.35 10.79 8.07
N PRO A 863 30.49 10.41 8.65
CA PRO A 863 30.74 9.05 9.10
C PRO A 863 29.90 8.68 10.35
N GLY A 864 29.59 7.38 10.48
CA GLY A 864 28.93 6.83 11.67
C GLY A 864 27.41 7.03 11.74
N ARG A 865 26.77 7.28 10.62
CA ARG A 865 25.33 7.52 10.54
C ARG A 865 24.52 6.25 10.22
N ASN A 866 25.16 5.08 10.25
CA ASN A 866 24.50 3.81 9.98
C ASN A 866 23.64 3.39 11.17
N VAL A 867 22.45 2.81 10.90
CA VAL A 867 21.50 2.37 11.93
C VAL A 867 21.28 0.88 11.79
N ALA A 868 21.58 0.11 12.84
CA ALA A 868 21.30 -1.32 12.90
C ALA A 868 20.21 -1.58 13.96
N LEU A 869 19.15 -2.22 13.54
CA LEU A 869 18.02 -2.61 14.38
C LEU A 869 17.97 -4.12 14.48
N TRP A 870 17.82 -4.64 15.68
CA TRP A 870 17.77 -6.07 15.93
C TRP A 870 16.68 -6.41 16.94
N GLU A 871 15.81 -7.36 16.56
CA GLU A 871 14.73 -7.90 17.38
C GLU A 871 14.88 -9.41 17.54
N ALA A 872 14.46 -9.93 18.69
CA ALA A 872 14.35 -11.37 18.92
C ALA A 872 13.09 -11.73 19.69
N SER A 873 12.54 -12.89 19.42
CA SER A 873 11.36 -13.41 20.11
C SER A 873 11.46 -14.89 20.43
N LEU A 874 10.86 -15.28 21.54
CA LEU A 874 10.71 -16.67 21.94
C LEU A 874 9.25 -16.94 22.25
N GLN A 875 8.64 -17.83 21.48
CA GLN A 875 7.23 -18.18 21.57
C GLN A 875 7.06 -19.63 21.98
N ARG A 876 6.03 -19.93 22.77
CA ARG A 876 5.63 -21.28 23.14
C ARG A 876 4.15 -21.47 23.01
N ARG A 877 3.73 -22.45 22.24
CA ARG A 877 2.33 -22.92 22.16
C ARG A 877 2.00 -23.79 23.36
N ILE A 878 0.83 -23.57 23.95
CA ILE A 878 0.33 -24.22 25.16
C ILE A 878 -1.13 -24.62 24.99
N LEU A 879 -1.68 -25.38 25.93
CA LEU A 879 -3.10 -25.79 25.95
C LEU A 879 -3.55 -26.50 24.65
N ASN A 880 -2.72 -27.40 24.11
CA ASN A 880 -2.96 -28.07 22.81
C ASN A 880 -3.19 -27.07 21.67
N ASP A 881 -2.28 -26.15 21.51
CA ASP A 881 -2.26 -25.07 20.49
C ASP A 881 -3.42 -24.05 20.58
N GLN A 882 -4.21 -24.09 21.68
CA GLN A 882 -5.28 -23.10 21.94
C GLN A 882 -4.79 -21.79 22.51
N ALA A 883 -3.56 -21.76 23.00
CA ALA A 883 -2.96 -20.52 23.48
C ALA A 883 -1.45 -20.53 23.25
N GLU A 884 -0.87 -19.34 23.30
CA GLU A 884 0.57 -19.14 23.21
C GLU A 884 1.06 -18.07 24.17
N ILE A 885 2.31 -18.20 24.56
CA ILE A 885 3.07 -17.18 25.30
C ILE A 885 4.26 -16.79 24.45
N ARG A 886 4.43 -15.50 24.22
CA ARG A 886 5.54 -14.94 23.43
C ARG A 886 6.29 -13.87 24.24
N LEU A 887 7.58 -14.03 24.33
CA LEU A 887 8.52 -13.03 24.88
C LEU A 887 9.19 -12.36 23.68
N VAL A 888 9.15 -11.03 23.63
CA VAL A 888 9.78 -10.21 22.58
C VAL A 888 10.78 -9.27 23.23
N ALA A 889 11.95 -9.16 22.62
CA ALA A 889 12.96 -8.15 22.97
C ALA A 889 13.22 -7.27 21.75
N PHE A 890 12.85 -6.00 21.87
CA PHE A 890 12.91 -5.01 20.81
C PHE A 890 14.19 -4.18 20.92
N ASP A 891 14.79 -3.83 19.77
CA ASP A 891 16.01 -3.03 19.63
C ASP A 891 17.15 -3.50 20.53
N LEU A 892 17.55 -4.77 20.41
CA LEU A 892 18.63 -5.38 21.21
C LEU A 892 19.96 -4.62 21.18
N LEU A 893 20.19 -3.82 20.14
CA LEU A 893 21.40 -3.03 19.96
C LEU A 893 21.32 -1.61 20.55
N GLY A 894 20.13 -1.13 20.93
CA GLY A 894 19.89 0.22 21.41
C GLY A 894 20.21 1.31 20.37
N GLN A 895 19.96 1.01 19.09
CA GLN A 895 20.30 1.92 18.00
C GLN A 895 19.10 2.60 17.34
N ASN A 896 17.90 2.36 17.84
CA ASN A 896 16.69 3.03 17.36
C ASN A 896 16.64 4.49 17.84
N GLN A 897 17.42 5.34 17.20
CA GLN A 897 17.51 6.76 17.52
C GLN A 897 16.54 7.62 16.68
N GLY A 898 15.66 7.02 15.91
CA GLY A 898 14.70 7.72 15.04
C GLY A 898 15.36 8.64 14.01
N VAL A 899 16.58 8.35 13.55
CA VAL A 899 17.32 9.20 12.62
C VAL A 899 16.99 8.84 11.19
N THR A 900 16.65 9.86 10.40
CA THR A 900 16.38 9.74 8.96
C THR A 900 17.19 10.78 8.20
N TYR A 901 17.80 10.36 7.10
CA TYR A 901 18.52 11.23 6.19
C TYR A 901 17.78 11.31 4.85
N THR A 902 17.53 12.54 4.39
CA THR A 902 16.79 12.77 3.15
C THR A 902 17.57 13.74 2.28
N ASN A 903 17.74 13.40 1.02
CA ASN A 903 18.15 14.32 -0.01
C ASN A 903 17.01 14.44 -1.02
N SER A 904 16.60 15.68 -1.29
CA SER A 904 15.51 16.02 -2.20
C SER A 904 15.87 17.26 -3.00
N PRO A 905 15.27 17.44 -4.18
CA PRO A 905 15.40 18.71 -4.88
C PRO A 905 15.05 19.89 -3.97
N GLY A 906 16.03 20.74 -3.69
CA GLY A 906 15.88 21.92 -2.84
C GLY A 906 16.41 21.81 -1.42
N PHE A 907 16.73 20.62 -0.89
CA PHE A 907 17.31 20.52 0.44
C PHE A 907 17.97 19.16 0.74
N ILE A 908 18.94 19.19 1.63
CA ILE A 908 19.52 18.04 2.31
C ILE A 908 19.11 18.13 3.78
N GLN A 909 18.65 17.02 4.37
CA GLN A 909 18.09 17.03 5.71
C GLN A 909 18.54 15.84 6.53
N GLU A 910 18.95 16.10 7.77
CA GLU A 910 19.00 15.16 8.86
C GLU A 910 17.82 15.43 9.80
N ARG A 911 17.00 14.43 10.04
CA ARG A 911 15.85 14.47 10.94
C ARG A 911 16.03 13.42 12.00
N ARG A 912 15.81 13.80 13.27
CA ARG A 912 15.79 12.89 14.41
C ARG A 912 14.47 13.06 15.13
N VAL A 913 13.81 11.96 15.39
CA VAL A 913 12.57 11.91 16.16
C VAL A 913 12.77 10.98 17.34
N GLU A 914 12.33 11.39 18.52
CA GLU A 914 12.28 10.51 19.67
C GLU A 914 11.40 9.29 19.35
N SER A 915 11.93 8.09 19.48
CA SER A 915 11.28 6.85 19.12
C SER A 915 11.36 5.84 20.26
N LEU A 916 10.55 4.80 20.19
CA LEU A 916 10.62 3.68 21.14
C LEU A 916 12.04 3.09 21.15
N THR A 917 12.61 3.01 22.34
CA THR A 917 13.91 2.39 22.59
C THR A 917 13.77 0.92 23.01
N GLN A 918 14.78 0.37 23.64
CA GLN A 918 14.83 -1.03 24.08
C GLN A 918 13.71 -1.36 25.06
N TYR A 919 12.91 -2.36 24.75
CA TYR A 919 11.96 -2.92 25.69
C TYR A 919 11.84 -4.45 25.54
N VAL A 920 11.36 -5.07 26.61
CA VAL A 920 11.00 -6.51 26.62
C VAL A 920 9.54 -6.63 26.97
N MET A 921 8.78 -7.43 26.18
CA MET A 921 7.34 -7.63 26.39
C MET A 921 6.98 -9.11 26.43
N LEU A 922 6.12 -9.48 27.39
CA LEU A 922 5.52 -10.78 27.49
C LEU A 922 4.07 -10.71 27.03
N ASN A 923 3.71 -11.48 26.00
CA ASN A 923 2.39 -11.55 25.42
C ASN A 923 1.76 -12.92 25.66
N PHE A 924 0.46 -12.93 25.91
CA PHE A 924 -0.38 -14.12 25.96
C PHE A 924 -1.48 -13.98 24.92
N THR A 925 -1.65 -15.00 24.08
CA THR A 925 -2.71 -15.06 23.05
C THR A 925 -3.55 -16.30 23.28
N TRP A 926 -4.88 -16.16 23.23
CA TRP A 926 -5.85 -17.24 23.26
C TRP A 926 -6.66 -17.29 21.97
N TYR A 927 -6.72 -18.44 21.36
CA TYR A 927 -7.45 -18.70 20.12
C TYR A 927 -8.83 -19.29 20.42
N LEU A 928 -9.87 -18.65 19.88
CA LEU A 928 -11.27 -19.05 19.98
C LEU A 928 -11.67 -19.74 18.68
N GLY A 929 -12.16 -20.98 18.71
CA GLY A 929 -12.64 -21.67 17.52
C GLY A 929 -13.26 -23.02 17.80
N ASN A 930 -14.04 -23.53 16.85
CA ASN A 930 -14.62 -24.87 16.93
C ASN A 930 -13.52 -25.91 16.68
N ARG A 931 -13.39 -26.89 17.54
CA ARG A 931 -12.40 -28.01 17.48
C ARG A 931 -12.37 -28.78 16.13
N SER A 932 -13.40 -28.64 15.30
CA SER A 932 -13.45 -29.28 13.98
C SER A 932 -12.50 -28.63 12.97
N MET A 933 -12.15 -27.32 13.12
CA MET A 933 -11.20 -26.64 12.24
C MET A 933 -9.75 -27.09 12.49
N ALA A 934 -9.38 -27.36 13.74
CA ALA A 934 -8.02 -27.77 14.13
C ALA A 934 -7.70 -29.25 13.84
N SER A 935 -8.71 -30.10 13.53
CA SER A 935 -8.51 -31.56 13.39
C SER A 935 -8.39 -32.07 11.95
N GLY A 936 -8.32 -31.18 10.95
CA GLY A 936 -8.18 -31.54 9.53
C GLY A 936 -6.82 -32.14 9.13
N GLY A 937 -5.84 -32.15 10.03
CA GLY A 937 -4.54 -32.84 9.89
C GLY A 937 -4.58 -34.27 10.48
N GLY A 938 -5.29 -35.19 9.82
CA GLY A 938 -5.57 -36.48 10.32
C GLY A 938 -4.36 -37.37 10.58
N ARG A 939 -4.14 -37.76 11.82
CA ARG A 939 -3.57 -39.07 12.14
C ARG A 939 -4.68 -40.10 12.05
N GLY A 940 -4.79 -40.78 10.93
CA GLY A 940 -5.52 -42.01 10.82
C GLY A 940 -4.91 -43.07 11.73
N ARG A 941 -5.42 -43.19 12.96
CA ARG A 941 -5.21 -44.37 13.76
C ARG A 941 -6.15 -45.46 13.22
N GLY A 942 -5.65 -46.25 12.26
CA GLY A 942 -6.18 -47.57 11.96
C GLY A 942 -6.05 -48.45 13.20
N GLY A 943 -7.13 -48.67 13.85
CA GLY A 943 -7.27 -49.59 14.96
C GLY A 943 -8.22 -50.73 14.57
N ASP A 944 -7.64 -51.90 14.29
CA ASP A 944 -8.26 -53.20 14.23
C ASP A 944 -9.51 -53.34 15.08
N ARG A 945 -10.62 -53.72 14.44
CA ARG A 945 -11.65 -54.58 15.04
C ARG A 945 -12.35 -55.42 13.99
N PHE A 946 -11.66 -56.45 13.49
CA PHE A 946 -12.30 -57.66 13.06
C PHE A 946 -12.28 -58.62 14.24
N ARG A 947 -13.43 -58.89 14.83
CA ARG A 947 -13.80 -60.13 15.46
C ARG A 947 -15.29 -60.15 15.76
N ARG A 948 -15.94 -60.99 15.05
CA ARG A 948 -17.15 -61.83 15.14
C ARG A 948 -18.30 -61.38 14.27
#